data_295e609a7aa851224767554d2c1bf3b6
#
_entry.id   295e609a7aa851224767554d2c1bf3b6
#
_cell.length_a   1.000
_cell.length_b   1.000
_cell.length_c   1.000
_cell.angle_alpha   90.00
_cell.angle_beta   90.00
_cell.angle_gamma   90.00
#
_symmetry.space_group_name_H-M   'P 1'
#
loop_
_entity.id
_entity.type
_entity.pdbx_description
1 polymer ?
#
loop_
_entity_poly.entity_id
_entity_poly.type
_entity_poly.pdbx_seq_one_letter_code
_entity_poly.pdbx_strand_id
1 'polypeptide(L)'
;MEGFAGIVDLRRGLGQRQVGSAVHASRAPPRRRTRTRGADLCKPKGKGYFGARENRRGRMLRFCATPPESGRLKVYDVDPMLNEFRDHLDYRYRRYREQLDAIVEAEGSLENFACGYDRMGFCVEDGKVVYREWAPAAQQVQLIGDFNDWKGWALEREAFGTWKLVLGEESECPVPHGSRVKVRLQTPHGIWVDRIPAWITYATVDANSFGAAYDGVFWNPPESERHVFRNQRPSPAPNALRIYECHVGMSGQEPKVSTYREFADEVLPRIKACNYNAIQLMAVQEHSYYASFGYHVTNAFAVSSRSGSPEDLKYLVDAAHGMGMVVIMDLVHSHASNNASDGLNGYDFGQKEEDSYFLSGDAGYHQQWDSRLFNYRNWEVLRYLLSNVKWWLQEYQFDGFRFDGVTSMLYHHHGINTAFTGSYSEYFGLSTNVDAVVYLMLANQLIHSCTKQGVSIAEDVSGMPTLCRPVSEGGVGFDYRLAMGVPDRWIEIIKHLPDEEWSMGDLVSTLCNRRYTEKTIAYSESHDQSIVGDQTIAFRLMGAEMYTGMSALEEAPQAVARGMALCKVIRAVTMAIGGEGWLNFMGNEFGHPEWIDFPREGNGWSYDKCRRRWDLADSPHLRYKFLLSFDAALEGLEEEHQFLCSPHQLVSEANEAKKTIVAERGALVFVFNFHHSEAYEGYKIGVGMPGKYALVLDSDAGVFGGQGRVYHDAEYFTTPEDGEGGFNGRPCSMQVFTPPRTVLVFRRVDE
;
A
#
# COMPACT_ATOMS: atom_id res chain seq x y z
N MET A 1 9.99 20.24 11.55
CA MET A 1 9.40 20.75 10.29
C MET A 1 10.28 20.51 9.05
N GLU A 2 11.50 20.03 9.23
CA GLU A 2 12.41 19.70 8.11
C GLU A 2 12.33 18.23 7.61
N GLY A 3 11.67 17.36 8.35
CA GLY A 3 11.64 15.92 8.05
C GLY A 3 10.79 15.50 6.84
N PHE A 4 9.72 16.22 6.51
CA PHE A 4 8.87 15.89 5.35
C PHE A 4 9.40 16.37 4.00
N ALA A 5 10.29 17.38 3.98
CA ALA A 5 11.01 17.77 2.77
C ALA A 5 11.93 16.66 2.23
N GLY A 6 12.27 15.65 3.06
CA GLY A 6 13.14 14.53 2.71
C GLY A 6 12.52 13.50 1.77
N ILE A 7 11.21 13.30 1.80
CA ILE A 7 10.53 12.35 0.89
C ILE A 7 10.63 12.83 -0.56
N VAL A 8 10.60 14.15 -0.76
CA VAL A 8 10.75 14.78 -2.09
C VAL A 8 12.20 14.75 -2.58
N ASP A 9 13.19 14.74 -1.67
CA ASP A 9 14.62 14.79 -2.06
C ASP A 9 15.22 13.41 -2.43
N LEU A 10 14.63 12.30 -2.01
CA LEU A 10 15.00 10.97 -2.54
C LEU A 10 14.88 10.90 -4.07
N ARG A 11 14.02 11.75 -4.65
CA ARG A 11 13.72 11.81 -6.08
C ARG A 11 14.60 12.80 -6.85
N ARG A 12 15.27 13.75 -6.17
CA ARG A 12 16.16 14.74 -6.83
C ARG A 12 17.55 14.21 -7.17
N GLY A 13 17.97 13.05 -6.65
CA GLY A 13 19.27 12.44 -6.89
C GLY A 13 19.43 11.70 -8.23
N LEU A 14 18.36 11.49 -8.99
CA LEU A 14 18.36 10.67 -10.21
C LEU A 14 18.58 11.44 -11.51
N GLY A 15 18.72 12.73 -11.47
CA GLY A 15 18.91 13.55 -12.67
C GLY A 15 20.16 14.43 -12.61
N GLN A 16 21.32 13.93 -12.92
CA GLN A 16 22.50 14.54 -13.57
C GLN A 16 23.84 13.99 -13.04
N ARG A 17 24.49 13.12 -13.81
CA ARG A 17 25.94 13.18 -14.04
C ARG A 17 26.33 12.47 -15.34
N GLN A 18 26.76 13.27 -16.25
CA GLN A 18 27.45 12.84 -17.47
C GLN A 18 28.85 12.30 -17.15
N VAL A 19 29.24 11.37 -18.02
CA VAL A 19 30.49 10.67 -18.21
C VAL A 19 31.74 11.57 -18.10
N GLY A 20 32.72 11.09 -17.36
CA GLY A 20 34.09 11.60 -17.38
C GLY A 20 35.06 10.55 -16.86
N SER A 21 35.77 9.90 -17.79
CA SER A 21 36.81 8.90 -17.57
C SER A 21 38.05 9.44 -16.85
N ALA A 22 38.63 8.69 -15.91
CA ALA A 22 40.11 8.52 -15.83
C ALA A 22 40.52 7.46 -14.80
N VAL A 23 41.38 6.61 -15.27
CA VAL A 23 42.14 5.53 -14.65
C VAL A 23 43.07 6.03 -13.55
N HIS A 24 43.22 5.32 -12.42
CA HIS A 24 44.54 4.89 -11.95
C HIS A 24 44.46 3.85 -10.81
N ALA A 25 45.28 2.82 -10.96
CA ALA A 25 45.49 1.70 -10.07
C ALA A 25 46.44 2.03 -8.90
N SER A 26 46.32 1.38 -7.73
CA SER A 26 47.44 0.66 -7.08
C SER A 26 47.12 0.03 -5.71
N ARG A 27 47.39 -1.28 -5.66
CA ARG A 27 48.06 -2.06 -4.62
C ARG A 27 47.46 -2.23 -3.21
N ALA A 28 47.06 -3.48 -2.93
CA ALA A 28 47.19 -4.15 -1.60
C ALA A 28 48.66 -4.57 -1.32
N PRO A 29 49.09 -5.09 -0.19
CA PRO A 29 48.57 -6.06 0.78
C PRO A 29 49.07 -5.86 2.25
N PRO A 30 49.22 -6.86 3.19
CA PRO A 30 48.74 -8.23 3.32
C PRO A 30 48.28 -8.66 4.75
N ARG A 31 47.74 -9.86 4.80
CA ARG A 31 47.36 -10.79 5.86
C ARG A 31 48.14 -10.75 7.21
N ARG A 32 47.39 -11.02 8.32
CA ARG A 32 47.88 -11.94 9.40
C ARG A 32 46.75 -12.79 9.99
N ARG A 33 47.04 -14.10 10.05
CA ARG A 33 46.28 -15.15 10.70
C ARG A 33 46.55 -15.13 12.20
N THR A 34 45.55 -15.44 13.05
CA THR A 34 45.77 -16.24 14.26
C THR A 34 44.56 -17.14 14.55
N ARG A 35 44.86 -18.40 14.82
CA ARG A 35 43.99 -19.47 15.31
C ARG A 35 43.84 -19.35 16.82
N THR A 36 42.64 -19.78 17.36
CA THR A 36 42.58 -20.82 18.41
C THR A 36 41.13 -21.09 18.80
N ARG A 37 40.70 -22.38 18.71
CA ARG A 37 40.15 -23.32 19.73
C ARG A 37 38.96 -22.74 20.52
N GLY A 38 37.72 -23.25 20.50
CA GLY A 38 37.24 -24.62 20.74
C GLY A 38 36.83 -24.82 22.21
N ALA A 39 35.49 -24.95 22.50
CA ALA A 39 34.93 -25.69 23.66
C ALA A 39 33.38 -25.66 23.55
N ASP A 40 32.79 -26.75 23.29
CA ASP A 40 31.96 -27.68 24.09
C ASP A 40 30.68 -27.14 24.75
N LEU A 41 29.57 -27.63 24.20
CA LEU A 41 28.34 -28.24 24.74
C LEU A 41 28.01 -28.02 26.23
N CYS A 42 26.80 -27.51 26.45
CA CYS A 42 25.94 -27.97 27.54
C CYS A 42 24.44 -27.87 27.12
N LYS A 43 23.80 -29.05 27.11
CA LYS A 43 22.33 -29.20 27.09
C LYS A 43 21.79 -29.13 28.51
N PRO A 44 20.61 -28.61 28.76
CA PRO A 44 19.77 -29.09 29.86
C PRO A 44 18.52 -29.85 29.40
N LYS A 45 18.30 -30.96 30.04
CA LYS A 45 17.07 -31.75 30.07
C LYS A 45 16.10 -31.10 31.07
N GLY A 46 14.84 -30.99 30.72
CA GLY A 46 13.78 -30.69 31.68
C GLY A 46 12.43 -31.11 31.17
N LYS A 47 11.85 -32.17 31.72
CA LYS A 47 10.49 -32.68 31.50
C LYS A 47 9.48 -31.85 32.30
N GLY A 48 8.33 -31.56 31.75
CA GLY A 48 7.18 -31.05 32.49
C GLY A 48 5.87 -31.29 31.73
N TYR A 49 5.02 -32.14 32.28
CA TYR A 49 3.69 -32.52 31.83
C TYR A 49 2.70 -31.36 31.82
N PHE A 50 1.81 -31.27 30.80
CA PHE A 50 0.44 -30.80 30.97
C PHE A 50 -0.51 -31.53 30.02
N GLY A 51 -1.69 -31.86 30.57
CA GLY A 51 -2.65 -32.81 30.06
C GLY A 51 -3.48 -32.29 28.86
N ALA A 52 -3.82 -33.21 28.01
CA ALA A 52 -4.70 -33.06 26.89
C ALA A 52 -6.18 -32.98 27.31
N ARG A 53 -6.92 -32.02 26.79
CA ARG A 53 -8.37 -32.12 26.61
C ARG A 53 -8.66 -32.31 25.13
N GLU A 54 -9.27 -33.47 24.83
CA GLU A 54 -9.80 -33.80 23.50
C GLU A 54 -11.00 -32.89 23.17
N ASN A 55 -10.98 -32.27 21.98
CA ASN A 55 -12.21 -31.79 21.34
C ASN A 55 -12.14 -31.95 19.81
N ARG A 56 -13.13 -32.70 19.35
CA ARG A 56 -13.76 -32.89 18.04
C ARG A 56 -12.94 -32.59 16.77
N ARG A 57 -12.71 -33.71 16.03
CA ARG A 57 -12.16 -33.78 14.67
C ARG A 57 -12.95 -32.90 13.67
N GLY A 58 -12.43 -31.70 13.33
CA GLY A 58 -12.65 -31.04 12.08
C GLY A 58 -11.49 -31.37 11.15
N ARG A 59 -11.77 -31.74 9.89
CA ARG A 59 -10.78 -32.01 8.85
C ARG A 59 -9.91 -30.77 8.64
N MET A 60 -8.73 -30.78 9.21
CA MET A 60 -7.68 -29.78 8.99
C MET A 60 -7.15 -29.99 7.56
N LEU A 61 -7.49 -29.06 6.66
CA LEU A 61 -6.79 -28.94 5.38
C LEU A 61 -5.38 -28.41 5.72
N ARG A 62 -4.40 -29.30 5.68
CA ARG A 62 -2.98 -28.95 5.80
C ARG A 62 -2.57 -28.18 4.54
N PHE A 63 -2.58 -26.86 4.60
CA PHE A 63 -1.75 -26.00 3.74
C PHE A 63 -0.38 -25.81 4.40
N CYS A 64 0.30 -26.88 4.76
CA CYS A 64 1.75 -26.83 4.91
C CYS A 64 2.33 -26.69 3.50
N ALA A 65 3.01 -25.60 3.19
CA ALA A 65 3.87 -25.54 2.02
C ALA A 65 4.92 -26.66 2.16
N THR A 66 4.66 -27.80 1.54
CA THR A 66 5.65 -28.87 1.43
C THR A 66 6.85 -28.31 0.69
N PRO A 67 8.09 -28.57 1.16
CA PRO A 67 9.28 -28.26 0.38
C PRO A 67 9.11 -28.83 -1.03
N PRO A 68 9.62 -28.16 -2.06
CA PRO A 68 9.60 -28.74 -3.40
C PRO A 68 10.26 -30.11 -3.31
N GLU A 69 9.61 -31.15 -3.85
CA GLU A 69 10.06 -32.54 -3.85
C GLU A 69 11.48 -32.72 -4.40
N SER A 70 11.95 -31.73 -5.16
CA SER A 70 13.31 -31.69 -5.77
C SER A 70 14.38 -30.99 -4.91
N GLY A 71 14.04 -30.39 -3.75
CA GLY A 71 14.97 -29.58 -2.95
C GLY A 71 15.42 -28.27 -3.62
N ARG A 72 14.88 -27.93 -4.82
CA ARG A 72 15.21 -26.73 -5.60
C ARG A 72 14.03 -25.76 -5.61
N LEU A 73 14.27 -24.48 -5.36
CA LEU A 73 13.25 -23.45 -5.40
C LEU A 73 12.78 -23.22 -6.85
N LYS A 74 11.48 -23.09 -7.04
CA LYS A 74 10.85 -22.97 -8.37
C LYS A 74 11.14 -21.62 -9.03
N VAL A 75 11.49 -20.59 -8.25
CA VAL A 75 11.88 -19.27 -8.79
C VAL A 75 13.06 -19.35 -9.78
N TYR A 76 13.94 -20.35 -9.67
CA TYR A 76 15.05 -20.57 -10.61
C TYR A 76 14.62 -21.07 -12.00
N ASP A 77 13.44 -21.65 -12.10
CA ASP A 77 12.84 -22.09 -13.35
C ASP A 77 12.06 -20.95 -14.03
N VAL A 78 11.51 -20.05 -13.20
CA VAL A 78 10.78 -18.86 -13.65
C VAL A 78 11.75 -17.80 -14.17
N ASP A 79 12.84 -17.56 -13.44
CA ASP A 79 13.89 -16.62 -13.83
C ASP A 79 15.27 -17.28 -13.73
N PRO A 80 15.83 -17.74 -14.86
CA PRO A 80 17.13 -18.43 -14.89
C PRO A 80 18.31 -17.57 -14.39
N MET A 81 18.22 -16.24 -14.42
CA MET A 81 19.29 -15.36 -13.93
C MET A 81 19.46 -15.47 -12.40
N LEU A 82 18.42 -15.87 -11.69
CA LEU A 82 18.49 -16.13 -10.24
C LEU A 82 19.40 -17.29 -9.85
N ASN A 83 19.80 -18.14 -10.83
CA ASN A 83 20.73 -19.24 -10.55
C ASN A 83 22.12 -18.78 -10.09
N GLU A 84 22.54 -17.58 -10.46
CA GLU A 84 23.79 -16.98 -10.00
C GLU A 84 23.74 -16.54 -8.52
N PHE A 85 22.53 -16.37 -7.96
CA PHE A 85 22.28 -15.89 -6.61
C PHE A 85 21.69 -16.95 -5.68
N ARG A 86 21.86 -18.23 -6.01
CA ARG A 86 21.29 -19.36 -5.24
C ARG A 86 21.67 -19.32 -3.79
N ASP A 87 22.93 -19.09 -3.49
CA ASP A 87 23.43 -19.11 -2.10
C ASP A 87 22.64 -18.14 -1.21
N HIS A 88 22.30 -16.95 -1.75
CA HIS A 88 21.51 -15.96 -1.01
C HIS A 88 20.03 -16.36 -0.93
N LEU A 89 19.43 -16.80 -2.04
CA LEU A 89 18.00 -17.15 -2.09
C LEU A 89 17.69 -18.41 -1.26
N ASP A 90 18.54 -19.44 -1.36
CA ASP A 90 18.43 -20.66 -0.56
C ASP A 90 18.69 -20.37 0.94
N TYR A 91 19.62 -19.46 1.27
CA TYR A 91 19.85 -18.98 2.65
C TYR A 91 18.59 -18.28 3.19
N ARG A 92 18.02 -17.33 2.43
CA ARG A 92 16.80 -16.60 2.78
C ARG A 92 15.62 -17.55 3.04
N TYR A 93 15.40 -18.52 2.13
CA TYR A 93 14.33 -19.50 2.27
C TYR A 93 14.55 -20.44 3.46
N ARG A 94 15.79 -20.85 3.70
CA ARG A 94 16.14 -21.65 4.88
C ARG A 94 15.87 -20.88 6.18
N ARG A 95 16.25 -19.59 6.26
CA ARG A 95 15.96 -18.73 7.43
C ARG A 95 14.47 -18.61 7.69
N TYR A 96 13.68 -18.42 6.63
CA TYR A 96 12.22 -18.43 6.74
C TYR A 96 11.71 -19.76 7.28
N ARG A 97 12.18 -20.91 6.78
CA ARG A 97 11.77 -22.23 7.26
C ARG A 97 12.15 -22.46 8.72
N GLU A 98 13.37 -22.12 9.09
CA GLU A 98 13.85 -22.22 10.48
C GLU A 98 12.97 -21.40 11.44
N GLN A 99 12.60 -20.19 11.06
CA GLN A 99 11.72 -19.32 11.86
C GLN A 99 10.30 -19.89 11.95
N LEU A 100 9.73 -20.33 10.84
CA LEU A 100 8.40 -20.94 10.81
C LEU A 100 8.35 -22.23 11.63
N ASP A 101 9.34 -23.09 11.48
CA ASP A 101 9.41 -24.38 12.22
C ASP A 101 9.56 -24.13 13.72
N ALA A 102 10.33 -23.12 14.13
CA ALA A 102 10.43 -22.70 15.54
C ALA A 102 9.08 -22.19 16.09
N ILE A 103 8.35 -21.39 15.28
CA ILE A 103 7.01 -20.91 15.63
C ILE A 103 6.04 -22.09 15.79
N VAL A 104 6.04 -23.02 14.85
CA VAL A 104 5.17 -24.19 14.90
C VAL A 104 5.53 -25.10 16.08
N GLU A 105 6.81 -25.28 16.41
CA GLU A 105 7.24 -26.05 17.58
C GLU A 105 6.77 -25.41 18.88
N ALA A 106 6.85 -24.07 19.00
CA ALA A 106 6.51 -23.33 20.21
C ALA A 106 4.99 -23.14 20.40
N GLU A 107 4.26 -22.82 19.33
CA GLU A 107 2.87 -22.33 19.41
C GLU A 107 1.88 -23.20 18.60
N GLY A 108 2.34 -24.24 17.92
CA GLY A 108 1.53 -25.18 17.15
C GLY A 108 1.24 -24.74 15.70
N SER A 109 1.12 -23.45 15.44
CA SER A 109 0.97 -22.89 14.07
C SER A 109 1.32 -21.40 14.01
N LEU A 110 1.52 -20.89 12.78
CA LEU A 110 1.74 -19.45 12.54
C LEU A 110 0.49 -18.64 12.95
N GLU A 111 -0.69 -19.16 12.69
CA GLU A 111 -1.98 -18.54 13.03
C GLU A 111 -2.14 -18.41 14.56
N ASN A 112 -1.72 -19.42 15.33
CA ASN A 112 -1.75 -19.37 16.79
C ASN A 112 -0.71 -18.37 17.34
N PHE A 113 0.48 -18.33 16.75
CA PHE A 113 1.50 -17.35 17.10
C PHE A 113 1.01 -15.91 16.89
N ALA A 114 0.28 -15.68 15.81
CA ALA A 114 -0.30 -14.39 15.45
C ALA A 114 -1.60 -14.05 16.23
N CYS A 115 -1.93 -14.78 17.30
CA CYS A 115 -3.01 -14.45 18.25
C CYS A 115 -2.47 -13.79 19.53
N GLY A 116 -1.39 -13.01 19.43
CA GLY A 116 -0.83 -12.32 20.59
C GLY A 116 -1.85 -11.42 21.32
N TYR A 117 -2.76 -10.78 20.59
CA TYR A 117 -3.83 -9.94 21.13
C TYR A 117 -4.85 -10.70 22.01
N ASP A 118 -4.93 -12.04 21.92
CA ASP A 118 -5.75 -12.87 22.85
C ASP A 118 -5.07 -13.07 24.20
N ARG A 119 -3.80 -12.67 24.34
CA ARG A 119 -3.00 -12.89 25.55
C ARG A 119 -2.32 -11.62 26.08
N MET A 120 -1.98 -10.69 25.22
CA MET A 120 -1.29 -9.43 25.52
C MET A 120 -2.31 -8.27 25.53
N GLY A 121 -1.96 -7.18 26.20
CA GLY A 121 -2.91 -6.10 26.42
C GLY A 121 -4.02 -6.50 27.39
N PHE A 122 -5.22 -6.01 27.17
CA PHE A 122 -6.41 -6.30 28.00
C PHE A 122 -7.19 -7.48 27.42
N CYS A 123 -7.26 -8.58 28.14
CA CYS A 123 -8.09 -9.72 27.81
C CYS A 123 -9.19 -9.86 28.85
N VAL A 124 -10.45 -9.96 28.41
CA VAL A 124 -11.61 -10.10 29.30
C VAL A 124 -12.15 -11.52 29.20
N GLU A 125 -12.09 -12.28 30.30
CA GLU A 125 -12.56 -13.65 30.38
C GLU A 125 -13.42 -13.84 31.64
N ASP A 126 -14.66 -14.25 31.48
CA ASP A 126 -15.61 -14.53 32.58
C ASP A 126 -15.71 -13.39 33.64
N GLY A 127 -15.73 -12.13 33.15
CA GLY A 127 -15.75 -10.95 34.01
C GLY A 127 -14.41 -10.55 34.63
N LYS A 128 -13.37 -11.33 34.44
CA LYS A 128 -12.01 -10.99 34.87
C LYS A 128 -11.27 -10.26 33.74
N VAL A 129 -10.43 -9.29 34.12
CA VAL A 129 -9.49 -8.64 33.21
C VAL A 129 -8.10 -9.16 33.49
N VAL A 130 -7.48 -9.78 32.49
CA VAL A 130 -6.08 -10.14 32.51
C VAL A 130 -5.33 -9.14 31.64
N TYR A 131 -4.46 -8.36 32.24
CA TYR A 131 -3.61 -7.41 31.52
C TYR A 131 -2.17 -7.93 31.44
N ARG A 132 -1.59 -7.92 30.23
CA ARG A 132 -0.17 -8.26 30.03
C ARG A 132 0.53 -7.21 29.17
N GLU A 133 1.79 -6.93 29.54
CA GLU A 133 2.65 -5.99 28.83
C GLU A 133 4.06 -6.58 28.65
N TRP A 134 4.63 -6.44 27.44
CA TRP A 134 6.02 -6.80 27.19
C TRP A 134 6.92 -5.58 27.40
N ALA A 135 7.62 -5.57 28.52
CA ALA A 135 8.54 -4.50 28.91
C ALA A 135 9.77 -5.09 29.64
N PRO A 136 10.62 -5.85 28.91
CA PRO A 136 11.71 -6.62 29.53
C PRO A 136 12.74 -5.75 30.26
N ALA A 137 12.95 -4.52 29.79
CA ALA A 137 13.89 -3.56 30.39
C ALA A 137 13.34 -2.87 31.65
N ALA A 138 12.03 -2.91 31.92
CA ALA A 138 11.43 -2.26 33.07
C ALA A 138 11.83 -2.98 34.37
N GLN A 139 12.11 -2.20 35.43
CA GLN A 139 12.37 -2.73 36.78
C GLN A 139 11.07 -3.05 37.53
N GLN A 140 10.03 -2.25 37.32
CA GLN A 140 8.69 -2.43 37.85
C GLN A 140 7.68 -1.91 36.84
N VAL A 141 6.48 -2.50 36.85
CA VAL A 141 5.36 -2.11 35.99
C VAL A 141 4.09 -2.02 36.80
N GLN A 142 3.31 -0.97 36.57
CA GLN A 142 2.04 -0.74 37.23
C GLN A 142 0.98 -0.34 36.19
N LEU A 143 -0.25 -0.78 36.38
CA LEU A 143 -1.41 -0.32 35.59
C LEU A 143 -2.09 0.83 36.33
N ILE A 144 -2.37 1.92 35.63
CA ILE A 144 -3.02 3.13 36.15
C ILE A 144 -4.14 3.57 35.21
N GLY A 145 -5.16 4.21 35.76
CA GLY A 145 -6.27 4.73 34.97
C GLY A 145 -7.42 5.28 35.82
N ASP A 146 -8.49 5.65 35.14
CA ASP A 146 -9.70 6.19 35.79
C ASP A 146 -10.30 5.18 36.81
N PHE A 147 -10.19 3.89 36.56
CA PHE A 147 -10.71 2.80 37.36
C PHE A 147 -10.02 2.63 38.74
N ASN A 148 -8.86 3.25 38.93
CA ASN A 148 -8.13 3.16 40.22
C ASN A 148 -7.59 4.52 40.71
N ASP A 149 -8.24 5.61 40.32
CA ASP A 149 -7.84 6.99 40.65
C ASP A 149 -6.37 7.29 40.26
N TRP A 150 -5.89 6.71 39.19
CA TRP A 150 -4.51 6.81 38.72
C TRP A 150 -3.45 6.32 39.70
N LYS A 151 -3.86 5.47 40.67
CA LYS A 151 -2.96 4.80 41.62
C LYS A 151 -2.43 3.53 41.00
N GLY A 152 -1.11 3.28 41.17
CA GLY A 152 -0.47 2.13 40.53
C GLY A 152 -0.91 0.80 41.14
N TRP A 153 -1.42 -0.10 40.28
CA TRP A 153 -1.56 -1.51 40.60
C TRP A 153 -0.39 -2.29 40.02
N ALA A 154 0.43 -2.90 40.89
CA ALA A 154 1.66 -3.55 40.48
C ALA A 154 1.38 -4.82 39.64
N LEU A 155 2.13 -5.00 38.55
CA LEU A 155 2.14 -6.22 37.78
C LEU A 155 3.23 -7.17 38.31
N GLU A 156 2.98 -8.46 38.19
CA GLU A 156 3.94 -9.53 38.46
C GLU A 156 4.76 -9.82 37.20
N ARG A 157 6.06 -10.01 37.36
CA ARG A 157 6.95 -10.35 36.25
C ARG A 157 6.84 -11.82 35.89
N GLU A 158 6.47 -12.12 34.65
CA GLU A 158 6.47 -13.46 34.05
C GLU A 158 7.81 -13.72 33.28
N ALA A 159 7.91 -14.87 32.62
CA ALA A 159 9.06 -15.19 31.78
C ALA A 159 9.17 -14.27 30.56
N PHE A 160 10.34 -14.18 29.97
CA PHE A 160 10.63 -13.45 28.72
C PHE A 160 10.31 -11.95 28.73
N GLY A 161 10.32 -11.33 29.92
CA GLY A 161 10.13 -9.88 30.05
C GLY A 161 8.67 -9.43 30.00
N THR A 162 7.73 -10.34 30.07
CA THR A 162 6.31 -10.04 30.17
C THR A 162 5.92 -9.73 31.62
N TRP A 163 4.97 -8.83 31.81
CA TRP A 163 4.39 -8.45 33.08
C TRP A 163 2.90 -8.71 33.05
N LYS A 164 2.30 -9.16 34.18
CA LYS A 164 0.91 -9.60 34.27
C LYS A 164 0.20 -9.04 35.49
N LEU A 165 -1.07 -8.69 35.29
CA LEU A 165 -2.00 -8.34 36.36
C LEU A 165 -3.34 -9.06 36.09
N VAL A 166 -3.92 -9.61 37.12
CA VAL A 166 -5.28 -10.21 37.07
C VAL A 166 -6.19 -9.40 37.98
N LEU A 167 -7.28 -8.90 37.41
CA LEU A 167 -8.24 -8.07 38.11
C LEU A 167 -9.65 -8.72 38.09
N GLY A 168 -10.40 -8.53 39.20
CA GLY A 168 -11.77 -8.98 39.29
C GLY A 168 -11.91 -10.38 39.87
N GLU A 169 -13.06 -10.57 40.57
CA GLU A 169 -13.62 -11.87 40.93
C GLU A 169 -14.81 -12.14 40.00
N GLU A 170 -15.29 -13.36 39.95
CA GLU A 170 -16.32 -13.79 38.97
C GLU A 170 -17.60 -12.95 39.07
N SER A 171 -17.82 -11.94 38.25
CA SER A 171 -19.13 -11.37 37.84
C SER A 171 -19.12 -9.93 37.31
N GLU A 172 -18.18 -9.07 37.64
CA GLU A 172 -18.14 -7.70 37.09
C GLU A 172 -16.74 -7.36 36.59
N CYS A 173 -16.64 -6.84 35.35
CA CYS A 173 -15.41 -6.34 34.82
C CYS A 173 -14.90 -5.17 35.67
N PRO A 174 -13.72 -5.28 36.29
CA PRO A 174 -13.24 -4.28 37.26
C PRO A 174 -12.74 -2.99 36.55
N VAL A 175 -12.65 -3.00 35.24
CA VAL A 175 -12.28 -1.84 34.40
C VAL A 175 -13.50 -1.49 33.55
N PRO A 176 -14.20 -0.38 33.81
CA PRO A 176 -15.34 0.05 33.00
C PRO A 176 -14.91 0.34 31.53
N HIS A 177 -15.81 0.02 30.59
CA HIS A 177 -15.64 0.46 29.21
C HIS A 177 -15.45 1.97 29.12
N GLY A 178 -14.51 2.42 28.26
CA GLY A 178 -14.20 3.84 28.08
C GLY A 178 -13.22 4.42 29.13
N SER A 179 -12.77 3.62 30.12
CA SER A 179 -11.78 4.09 31.10
C SER A 179 -10.47 4.46 30.40
N ARG A 180 -9.93 5.62 30.71
CA ARG A 180 -8.57 6.00 30.30
C ARG A 180 -7.57 5.19 31.09
N VAL A 181 -6.52 4.72 30.39
CA VAL A 181 -5.52 3.80 30.96
C VAL A 181 -4.12 4.18 30.51
N LYS A 182 -3.13 4.00 31.39
CA LYS A 182 -1.70 4.00 31.05
C LYS A 182 -1.00 2.89 31.81
N VAL A 183 0.13 2.49 31.29
CA VAL A 183 1.09 1.66 31.99
C VAL A 183 2.21 2.53 32.53
N ARG A 184 2.49 2.43 33.82
CA ARG A 184 3.56 3.13 34.53
C ARG A 184 4.75 2.21 34.65
N LEU A 185 5.86 2.58 34.03
CA LEU A 185 7.09 1.80 33.94
C LEU A 185 8.19 2.44 34.76
N GLN A 186 8.92 1.64 35.54
CA GLN A 186 10.17 2.10 36.13
C GLN A 186 11.31 1.73 35.20
N THR A 187 12.00 2.73 34.67
CA THR A 187 13.13 2.55 33.75
C THR A 187 14.32 1.88 34.46
N PRO A 188 15.33 1.36 33.71
CA PRO A 188 16.57 0.83 34.30
C PRO A 188 17.32 1.81 35.20
N HIS A 189 17.07 3.12 35.05
CA HIS A 189 17.65 4.18 35.86
C HIS A 189 16.79 4.58 37.10
N GLY A 190 15.70 3.85 37.36
CA GLY A 190 14.81 4.09 38.49
C GLY A 190 13.79 5.23 38.30
N ILE A 191 13.72 5.80 37.08
CA ILE A 191 12.76 6.88 36.76
C ILE A 191 11.42 6.26 36.38
N TRP A 192 10.34 6.80 36.92
CA TRP A 192 8.98 6.40 36.56
C TRP A 192 8.48 7.21 35.34
N VAL A 193 7.92 6.50 34.37
CA VAL A 193 7.33 7.07 33.15
C VAL A 193 5.97 6.42 32.88
N ASP A 194 5.01 7.22 32.42
CA ASP A 194 3.70 6.74 32.02
C ASP A 194 3.63 6.59 30.49
N ARG A 195 3.14 5.46 30.01
CA ARG A 195 3.08 5.11 28.57
C ARG A 195 1.70 4.56 28.22
N ILE A 196 1.31 4.69 26.97
CA ILE A 196 0.14 3.98 26.43
C ILE A 196 0.49 2.49 26.32
N PRO A 197 -0.41 1.57 26.74
CA PRO A 197 -0.19 0.14 26.55
C PRO A 197 0.12 -0.21 25.09
N ALA A 198 1.16 -1.03 24.84
CA ALA A 198 1.61 -1.35 23.47
C ALA A 198 0.52 -2.06 22.63
N TRP A 199 -0.35 -2.83 23.28
CA TRP A 199 -1.45 -3.58 22.65
C TRP A 199 -2.81 -2.89 22.80
N ILE A 200 -2.85 -1.58 23.03
CA ILE A 200 -4.10 -0.84 23.16
C ILE A 200 -4.86 -0.84 21.84
N THR A 201 -6.17 -1.01 21.89
CA THR A 201 -7.04 -1.08 20.71
C THR A 201 -7.77 0.24 20.43
N TYR A 202 -7.69 1.20 21.35
CA TYR A 202 -8.19 2.56 21.16
C TYR A 202 -7.38 3.54 22.00
N ALA A 203 -7.09 4.71 21.44
CA ALA A 203 -6.42 5.79 22.14
C ALA A 203 -7.01 7.12 21.70
N THR A 204 -7.17 8.06 22.62
CA THR A 204 -7.76 9.37 22.34
C THR A 204 -7.00 10.48 23.03
N VAL A 205 -7.22 11.71 22.58
CA VAL A 205 -6.79 12.93 23.23
C VAL A 205 -8.02 13.80 23.53
N ASP A 206 -8.01 14.51 24.64
CA ASP A 206 -9.05 15.50 24.92
C ASP A 206 -9.06 16.56 23.81
N ALA A 207 -10.20 16.69 23.13
CA ALA A 207 -10.38 17.63 22.02
C ALA A 207 -10.11 19.12 22.40
N ASN A 208 -10.19 19.44 23.70
CA ASN A 208 -9.91 20.78 24.24
C ASN A 208 -8.44 20.97 24.64
N SER A 209 -7.64 19.90 24.59
CA SER A 209 -6.24 19.90 25.03
C SER A 209 -5.30 19.85 23.85
N PHE A 210 -5.12 20.99 23.18
CA PHE A 210 -4.22 21.10 22.04
C PHE A 210 -2.78 20.75 22.41
N GLY A 211 -2.20 19.72 21.73
CA GLY A 211 -0.84 19.24 21.99
C GLY A 211 -0.68 18.39 23.26
N ALA A 212 -1.75 17.97 23.92
CA ALA A 212 -1.69 17.00 25.01
C ALA A 212 -1.32 15.61 24.48
N ALA A 213 -0.67 14.83 25.34
CA ALA A 213 -0.40 13.43 25.07
C ALA A 213 -1.72 12.64 25.04
N TYR A 214 -1.77 11.60 24.21
CA TYR A 214 -2.90 10.69 24.15
C TYR A 214 -2.98 9.84 25.43
N ASP A 215 -4.19 9.38 25.73
CA ASP A 215 -4.44 8.32 26.71
C ASP A 215 -4.94 7.07 25.99
N GLY A 216 -4.47 5.89 26.41
CA GLY A 216 -5.09 4.64 26.02
C GLY A 216 -6.50 4.57 26.59
N VAL A 217 -7.41 3.92 25.90
CA VAL A 217 -8.80 3.73 26.34
C VAL A 217 -9.11 2.24 26.36
N PHE A 218 -9.58 1.74 27.48
CA PHE A 218 -10.07 0.37 27.57
C PHE A 218 -11.36 0.24 26.77
N TRP A 219 -11.26 -0.31 25.56
CA TRP A 219 -12.38 -0.47 24.64
C TRP A 219 -13.02 -1.85 24.82
N ASN A 220 -14.13 -1.90 25.55
CA ASN A 220 -14.93 -3.10 25.78
C ASN A 220 -16.41 -2.73 25.86
N PRO A 221 -17.02 -2.30 24.74
CA PRO A 221 -18.41 -1.88 24.72
C PRO A 221 -19.35 -3.05 25.08
N PRO A 222 -20.53 -2.77 25.66
CA PRO A 222 -21.55 -3.77 25.87
C PRO A 222 -22.00 -4.38 24.54
N GLU A 223 -22.49 -5.61 24.54
CA GLU A 223 -22.86 -6.34 23.32
C GLU A 223 -23.85 -5.56 22.42
N SER A 224 -24.75 -4.79 23.03
CA SER A 224 -25.72 -3.94 22.31
C SER A 224 -25.11 -2.80 21.51
N GLU A 225 -23.87 -2.39 21.81
CA GLU A 225 -23.15 -1.29 21.16
C GLU A 225 -22.08 -1.80 20.18
N ARG A 226 -21.78 -3.11 20.22
CA ARG A 226 -20.81 -3.72 19.29
C ARG A 226 -21.39 -3.78 17.89
N HIS A 227 -20.58 -3.41 16.91
CA HIS A 227 -20.96 -3.58 15.52
C HIS A 227 -21.04 -5.08 15.17
N VAL A 228 -22.12 -5.46 14.50
CA VAL A 228 -22.31 -6.81 13.97
C VAL A 228 -22.26 -6.73 12.46
N PHE A 229 -21.26 -7.37 11.89
CA PHE A 229 -21.12 -7.45 10.43
C PHE A 229 -22.31 -8.17 9.81
N ARG A 230 -22.91 -7.57 8.79
CA ARG A 230 -24.09 -8.06 8.07
C ARG A 230 -23.76 -8.55 6.68
N ASN A 231 -22.68 -8.04 6.11
CA ASN A 231 -22.25 -8.32 4.77
C ASN A 231 -21.00 -9.22 4.79
N GLN A 232 -20.92 -10.08 3.81
CA GLN A 232 -19.74 -10.94 3.63
C GLN A 232 -18.72 -10.25 2.74
N ARG A 233 -17.45 -10.59 2.94
CA ARG A 233 -16.38 -10.19 2.00
C ARG A 233 -16.77 -10.55 0.58
N PRO A 234 -16.38 -9.73 -0.44
CA PRO A 234 -16.64 -10.03 -1.83
C PRO A 234 -16.15 -11.43 -2.22
N SER A 235 -17.01 -12.23 -2.86
CA SER A 235 -16.69 -13.60 -3.27
C SER A 235 -17.41 -13.94 -4.57
N PRO A 236 -16.70 -14.36 -5.63
CA PRO A 236 -15.24 -14.45 -5.69
C PRO A 236 -14.55 -13.07 -5.59
N ALA A 237 -13.25 -13.08 -5.26
CA ALA A 237 -12.44 -11.86 -5.35
C ALA A 237 -12.40 -11.36 -6.81
N PRO A 238 -12.32 -10.04 -7.03
CA PRO A 238 -12.17 -9.49 -8.38
C PRO A 238 -10.94 -10.08 -9.09
N ASN A 239 -11.04 -10.31 -10.39
CA ASN A 239 -9.93 -10.79 -11.21
C ASN A 239 -8.80 -9.74 -11.31
N ALA A 240 -9.18 -8.46 -11.39
CA ALA A 240 -8.26 -7.33 -11.32
C ALA A 240 -8.79 -6.28 -10.33
N LEU A 241 -7.88 -5.63 -9.62
CA LEU A 241 -8.21 -4.59 -8.65
C LEU A 241 -8.26 -3.22 -9.37
N ARG A 242 -9.35 -2.51 -9.18
CA ARG A 242 -9.52 -1.09 -9.48
C ARG A 242 -9.66 -0.37 -8.16
N ILE A 243 -8.52 0.13 -7.66
CA ILE A 243 -8.35 0.62 -6.30
C ILE A 243 -8.62 2.12 -6.25
N TYR A 244 -9.49 2.52 -5.33
CA TYR A 244 -9.65 3.90 -4.93
C TYR A 244 -8.88 4.15 -3.63
N GLU A 245 -7.71 4.78 -3.73
CA GLU A 245 -6.88 5.15 -2.58
C GLU A 245 -7.46 6.38 -1.89
N CYS A 246 -7.67 6.32 -0.58
CA CYS A 246 -8.37 7.36 0.15
C CYS A 246 -7.91 7.51 1.60
N HIS A 247 -7.97 8.76 2.07
CA HIS A 247 -7.75 9.15 3.45
C HIS A 247 -9.10 9.59 4.04
N VAL A 248 -9.64 8.83 5.00
CA VAL A 248 -10.98 9.07 5.55
C VAL A 248 -11.15 10.51 6.04
N GLY A 249 -10.21 10.99 6.86
CA GLY A 249 -10.33 12.30 7.50
C GLY A 249 -10.41 13.50 6.55
N MET A 250 -9.90 13.36 5.29
CA MET A 250 -9.94 14.44 4.30
C MET A 250 -10.95 14.17 3.17
N SER A 251 -11.82 13.20 3.31
CA SER A 251 -12.72 12.76 2.24
C SER A 251 -13.96 13.63 2.05
N GLY A 252 -14.38 14.34 3.08
CA GLY A 252 -15.58 15.18 3.04
C GLY A 252 -15.37 16.52 2.35
N GLN A 253 -16.50 17.20 2.06
CA GLN A 253 -16.49 18.53 1.47
C GLN A 253 -16.23 19.63 2.47
N GLU A 254 -16.69 19.45 3.71
CA GLU A 254 -16.51 20.42 4.78
C GLU A 254 -15.05 20.49 5.22
N PRO A 255 -14.53 21.70 5.61
CA PRO A 255 -13.15 21.87 6.07
C PRO A 255 -12.98 21.38 7.52
N LYS A 256 -13.11 20.07 7.72
CA LYS A 256 -12.99 19.36 9.02
C LYS A 256 -12.42 17.97 8.80
N VAL A 257 -12.14 17.26 9.87
CA VAL A 257 -11.87 15.82 9.80
C VAL A 257 -13.19 15.08 9.58
N SER A 258 -13.28 14.29 8.52
CA SER A 258 -14.42 13.43 8.24
C SER A 258 -14.37 12.16 9.08
N THR A 259 -15.56 11.65 9.42
CA THR A 259 -15.70 10.42 10.20
C THR A 259 -15.79 9.18 9.32
N TYR A 260 -15.56 7.99 9.93
CA TYR A 260 -15.77 6.70 9.28
C TYR A 260 -17.20 6.56 8.73
N ARG A 261 -18.19 7.05 9.49
CA ARG A 261 -19.61 6.99 9.08
C ARG A 261 -19.90 7.94 7.91
N GLU A 262 -19.43 9.19 7.98
CA GLU A 262 -19.59 10.14 6.85
C GLU A 262 -18.94 9.57 5.57
N PHE A 263 -17.75 8.94 5.69
CA PHE A 263 -17.13 8.30 4.55
C PHE A 263 -18.00 7.15 3.99
N ALA A 264 -18.51 6.29 4.87
CA ALA A 264 -19.34 5.16 4.47
C ALA A 264 -20.64 5.58 3.80
N ASP A 265 -21.29 6.62 4.33
CA ASP A 265 -22.63 7.02 3.89
C ASP A 265 -22.59 7.98 2.68
N GLU A 266 -21.55 8.81 2.55
CA GLU A 266 -21.50 9.88 1.54
C GLU A 266 -20.46 9.63 0.45
N VAL A 267 -19.31 9.00 0.76
CA VAL A 267 -18.18 8.86 -0.18
C VAL A 267 -18.16 7.50 -0.87
N LEU A 268 -18.41 6.39 -0.14
CA LEU A 268 -18.44 5.04 -0.73
C LEU A 268 -19.44 4.94 -1.92
N PRO A 269 -20.66 5.50 -1.85
CA PRO A 269 -21.58 5.46 -3.00
C PRO A 269 -21.01 6.15 -4.25
N ARG A 270 -20.24 7.25 -4.08
CA ARG A 270 -19.56 7.95 -5.19
C ARG A 270 -18.49 7.08 -5.83
N ILE A 271 -17.64 6.45 -4.99
CA ILE A 271 -16.60 5.54 -5.45
C ILE A 271 -17.21 4.39 -6.25
N LYS A 272 -18.28 3.79 -5.72
CA LYS A 272 -19.00 2.70 -6.40
C LYS A 272 -19.63 3.14 -7.72
N ALA A 273 -20.16 4.35 -7.78
CA ALA A 273 -20.74 4.92 -9.01
C ALA A 273 -19.69 5.14 -10.11
N CYS A 274 -18.42 5.27 -9.75
CA CYS A 274 -17.28 5.33 -10.67
C CYS A 274 -16.73 3.93 -11.05
N ASN A 275 -17.41 2.83 -10.68
CA ASN A 275 -17.06 1.45 -11.00
C ASN A 275 -15.76 0.92 -10.35
N TYR A 276 -15.25 1.56 -9.31
CA TYR A 276 -14.16 0.97 -8.49
C TYR A 276 -14.69 -0.27 -7.75
N ASN A 277 -13.82 -1.27 -7.60
CA ASN A 277 -14.14 -2.53 -6.91
C ASN A 277 -13.33 -2.76 -5.64
N ALA A 278 -12.41 -1.85 -5.33
CA ALA A 278 -11.60 -1.88 -4.12
C ALA A 278 -11.37 -0.47 -3.57
N ILE A 279 -11.28 -0.35 -2.24
CA ILE A 279 -10.79 0.86 -1.56
C ILE A 279 -9.51 0.53 -0.81
N GLN A 280 -8.55 1.47 -0.81
CA GLN A 280 -7.34 1.40 0.00
C GLN A 280 -7.39 2.53 1.02
N LEU A 281 -7.59 2.17 2.30
CA LEU A 281 -7.75 3.13 3.39
C LEU A 281 -6.38 3.46 4.00
N MET A 282 -6.03 4.74 3.93
CA MET A 282 -4.87 5.33 4.60
C MET A 282 -5.24 5.82 6.01
N ALA A 283 -4.23 6.04 6.86
CA ALA A 283 -4.36 6.66 8.18
C ALA A 283 -5.35 5.96 9.13
N VAL A 284 -5.49 4.63 9.01
CA VAL A 284 -6.37 3.83 9.87
C VAL A 284 -5.72 3.59 11.23
N GLN A 285 -4.43 3.24 11.27
CA GLN A 285 -3.70 3.06 12.53
C GLN A 285 -3.55 4.39 13.27
N GLU A 286 -3.69 4.38 14.59
CA GLU A 286 -3.61 5.62 15.39
C GLU A 286 -2.24 6.29 15.26
N HIS A 287 -2.27 7.59 15.08
CA HIS A 287 -1.11 8.46 14.93
C HIS A 287 -1.38 9.83 15.55
N SER A 288 -0.51 10.32 16.40
CA SER A 288 -0.70 11.61 17.08
C SER A 288 -0.44 12.81 16.15
N TYR A 289 0.41 12.66 15.14
CA TYR A 289 0.75 13.71 14.18
C TYR A 289 -0.11 13.60 12.90
N TYR A 290 -1.19 14.38 12.82
CA TYR A 290 -2.17 14.30 11.72
C TYR A 290 -1.55 14.57 10.35
N ALA A 291 -0.61 15.53 10.26
CA ALA A 291 0.07 15.87 9.01
C ALA A 291 1.06 14.78 8.52
N SER A 292 1.19 13.66 9.23
CA SER A 292 1.95 12.49 8.78
C SER A 292 1.19 11.63 7.77
N PHE A 293 -0.03 11.95 7.38
CA PHE A 293 -0.90 11.10 6.55
C PHE A 293 -1.20 9.72 7.18
N GLY A 294 -0.93 9.56 8.49
CA GLY A 294 -1.05 8.28 9.17
C GLY A 294 0.22 7.43 9.17
N TYR A 295 1.32 7.90 8.56
CA TYR A 295 2.55 7.13 8.47
C TYR A 295 3.43 7.18 9.74
N HIS A 296 3.18 8.13 10.67
CA HIS A 296 3.82 8.14 11.99
C HIS A 296 2.97 7.40 13.02
N VAL A 297 2.81 6.09 12.83
CA VAL A 297 1.99 5.23 13.70
C VAL A 297 2.51 5.25 15.13
N THR A 298 1.63 5.56 16.08
CA THR A 298 1.89 5.49 17.52
C THR A 298 1.37 4.20 18.15
N ASN A 299 0.17 3.77 17.77
CA ASN A 299 -0.50 2.61 18.36
C ASN A 299 -1.06 1.71 17.24
N ALA A 300 -0.34 0.64 16.93
CA ALA A 300 -0.60 -0.18 15.75
C ALA A 300 -1.94 -0.94 15.79
N PHE A 301 -2.45 -1.30 16.98
CA PHE A 301 -3.72 -2.01 17.14
C PHE A 301 -4.93 -1.09 17.28
N ALA A 302 -4.71 0.21 17.47
CA ALA A 302 -5.76 1.20 17.65
C ALA A 302 -6.16 1.84 16.33
N VAL A 303 -7.46 2.12 16.18
CA VAL A 303 -7.97 2.91 15.05
C VAL A 303 -7.72 4.40 15.28
N SER A 304 -7.56 5.17 14.21
CA SER A 304 -7.44 6.63 14.32
C SER A 304 -8.71 7.23 14.91
N SER A 305 -8.59 7.69 16.14
CA SER A 305 -9.70 8.23 16.93
C SER A 305 -10.26 9.55 16.40
N ARG A 306 -9.50 10.24 15.55
CA ARG A 306 -9.97 11.46 14.87
C ARG A 306 -11.16 11.22 13.96
N SER A 307 -11.25 10.05 13.35
CA SER A 307 -12.35 9.70 12.43
C SER A 307 -13.46 8.90 13.09
N GLY A 308 -13.32 8.51 14.36
CA GLY A 308 -14.36 7.81 15.09
C GLY A 308 -13.85 6.66 15.97
N SER A 309 -14.79 5.81 16.36
CA SER A 309 -14.55 4.66 17.23
C SER A 309 -14.18 3.40 16.42
N PRO A 310 -13.69 2.33 17.10
CA PRO A 310 -13.55 1.01 16.51
C PRO A 310 -14.82 0.49 15.82
N GLU A 311 -15.98 0.72 16.41
CA GLU A 311 -17.27 0.27 15.87
C GLU A 311 -17.67 1.06 14.60
N ASP A 312 -17.26 2.33 14.49
CA ASP A 312 -17.50 3.14 13.29
C ASP A 312 -16.64 2.68 12.11
N LEU A 313 -15.40 2.25 12.35
CA LEU A 313 -14.56 1.65 11.30
C LEU A 313 -15.14 0.31 10.83
N LYS A 314 -15.61 -0.54 11.76
CA LYS A 314 -16.30 -1.79 11.40
C LYS A 314 -17.54 -1.53 10.54
N TYR A 315 -18.31 -0.49 10.86
CA TYR A 315 -19.45 -0.06 10.05
C TYR A 315 -19.02 0.30 8.62
N LEU A 316 -17.94 1.06 8.46
CA LEU A 316 -17.41 1.44 7.15
C LEU A 316 -17.03 0.19 6.33
N VAL A 317 -16.27 -0.74 6.92
CA VAL A 317 -15.85 -1.98 6.23
C VAL A 317 -17.06 -2.82 5.84
N ASP A 318 -18.02 -2.97 6.74
CA ASP A 318 -19.29 -3.70 6.48
C ASP A 318 -20.09 -3.05 5.34
N ALA A 319 -20.19 -1.72 5.31
CA ALA A 319 -20.84 -0.97 4.23
C ALA A 319 -20.15 -1.18 2.87
N ALA A 320 -18.82 -1.15 2.85
CA ALA A 320 -18.04 -1.41 1.64
C ALA A 320 -18.26 -2.85 1.10
N HIS A 321 -18.27 -3.84 1.99
CA HIS A 321 -18.61 -5.23 1.64
C HIS A 321 -20.04 -5.34 1.11
N GLY A 322 -21.00 -4.60 1.68
CA GLY A 322 -22.38 -4.52 1.19
C GLY A 322 -22.50 -3.98 -0.24
N MET A 323 -21.53 -3.19 -0.69
CA MET A 323 -21.41 -2.71 -2.07
C MET A 323 -20.55 -3.62 -2.97
N GLY A 324 -20.07 -4.75 -2.44
CA GLY A 324 -19.21 -5.68 -3.17
C GLY A 324 -17.78 -5.16 -3.39
N MET A 325 -17.29 -4.28 -2.52
CA MET A 325 -15.95 -3.69 -2.62
C MET A 325 -14.98 -4.41 -1.70
N VAL A 326 -13.77 -4.67 -2.20
CA VAL A 326 -12.62 -5.14 -1.43
C VAL A 326 -12.07 -4.00 -0.58
N VAL A 327 -11.75 -4.25 0.70
CA VAL A 327 -11.22 -3.24 1.61
C VAL A 327 -9.78 -3.57 1.96
N ILE A 328 -8.86 -2.74 1.47
CA ILE A 328 -7.42 -2.86 1.67
C ILE A 328 -6.99 -1.80 2.69
N MET A 329 -6.16 -2.18 3.64
CA MET A 329 -5.59 -1.24 4.60
C MET A 329 -4.16 -0.88 4.21
N ASP A 330 -3.81 0.39 4.31
CA ASP A 330 -2.43 0.85 4.25
C ASP A 330 -1.75 0.55 5.60
N LEU A 331 -0.81 -0.38 5.61
CA LEU A 331 -0.21 -0.96 6.80
C LEU A 331 1.25 -0.52 6.95
N VAL A 332 1.54 0.20 8.02
CA VAL A 332 2.89 0.70 8.33
C VAL A 332 3.60 -0.26 9.28
N HIS A 333 4.38 -1.18 8.74
CA HIS A 333 5.26 -2.09 9.49
C HIS A 333 6.73 -1.92 9.12
N SER A 334 7.05 -0.96 8.27
CA SER A 334 8.41 -0.54 7.92
C SER A 334 9.08 0.22 9.07
N HIS A 335 8.29 0.97 9.84
CA HIS A 335 8.77 1.84 10.91
C HIS A 335 7.65 2.16 11.92
N ALA A 336 7.98 2.86 12.98
CA ALA A 336 7.02 3.44 13.92
C ALA A 336 7.42 4.88 14.26
N SER A 337 6.47 5.67 14.78
CA SER A 337 6.70 7.04 15.22
C SER A 337 7.82 7.14 16.25
N ASN A 338 8.64 8.18 16.12
CA ASN A 338 9.66 8.53 17.14
C ASN A 338 9.05 9.15 18.42
N ASN A 339 7.74 9.36 18.47
CA ASN A 339 7.05 9.90 19.64
C ASN A 339 7.10 8.91 20.82
N ALA A 340 7.84 9.26 21.88
CA ALA A 340 7.97 8.44 23.07
C ALA A 340 6.81 8.59 24.06
N SER A 341 6.01 9.65 23.97
CA SER A 341 4.90 9.90 24.89
C SER A 341 3.67 9.06 24.54
N ASP A 342 3.35 8.99 23.25
CA ASP A 342 2.13 8.37 22.75
C ASP A 342 2.37 7.04 22.07
N GLY A 343 3.60 6.76 21.62
CA GLY A 343 3.92 5.64 20.76
C GLY A 343 4.80 4.57 21.40
N LEU A 344 5.00 3.51 20.63
CA LEU A 344 5.79 2.34 20.99
C LEU A 344 7.26 2.70 21.33
N ASN A 345 7.79 3.80 20.77
CA ASN A 345 9.11 4.33 21.13
C ASN A 345 9.24 4.66 22.63
N GLY A 346 8.14 4.84 23.34
CA GLY A 346 8.12 5.05 24.78
C GLY A 346 8.62 3.87 25.62
N TYR A 347 8.77 2.70 25.02
CA TYR A 347 9.32 1.49 25.64
C TYR A 347 10.82 1.32 25.41
N ASP A 348 11.45 2.18 24.64
CA ASP A 348 12.88 2.19 24.42
C ASP A 348 13.58 3.07 25.45
N PHE A 349 14.36 2.44 26.33
CA PHE A 349 15.16 3.06 27.40
C PHE A 349 16.65 2.95 27.12
N GLY A 350 17.07 2.64 25.88
CA GLY A 350 18.47 2.37 25.52
C GLY A 350 18.94 1.00 25.98
N GLN A 351 18.03 0.04 26.13
CA GLN A 351 18.34 -1.35 26.47
C GLN A 351 18.99 -2.08 25.27
N LYS A 352 19.33 -3.34 25.48
CA LYS A 352 19.84 -4.20 24.42
C LYS A 352 18.77 -4.48 23.38
N GLU A 353 19.16 -4.73 22.12
CA GLU A 353 18.26 -5.07 21.02
C GLU A 353 17.34 -6.24 21.33
N GLU A 354 17.81 -7.24 22.06
CA GLU A 354 17.01 -8.41 22.46
C GLU A 354 15.84 -8.07 23.38
N ASP A 355 15.90 -6.92 24.03
CA ASP A 355 14.89 -6.39 24.97
C ASP A 355 14.15 -5.18 24.39
N SER A 356 14.25 -4.90 23.08
CA SER A 356 13.67 -3.74 22.41
C SER A 356 12.80 -4.14 21.22
N TYR A 357 11.74 -3.34 20.97
CA TYR A 357 10.97 -3.38 19.72
C TYR A 357 11.82 -2.96 18.51
N PHE A 358 12.86 -2.15 18.74
CA PHE A 358 13.62 -1.48 17.68
C PHE A 358 15.09 -1.92 17.68
N LEU A 359 15.72 -1.77 16.53
CA LEU A 359 17.16 -1.87 16.40
C LEU A 359 17.86 -0.77 17.20
N SER A 360 19.11 -0.97 17.58
CA SER A 360 19.90 -0.03 18.37
C SER A 360 20.67 0.97 17.51
N GLY A 361 20.91 2.16 18.06
CA GLY A 361 21.73 3.21 17.43
C GLY A 361 21.20 3.65 16.08
N ASP A 362 22.10 3.99 15.16
CA ASP A 362 21.74 4.52 13.82
C ASP A 362 20.97 3.50 12.98
N ALA A 363 21.17 2.20 13.18
CA ALA A 363 20.42 1.14 12.49
C ALA A 363 18.95 1.08 12.92
N GLY A 364 18.60 1.65 14.07
CA GLY A 364 17.23 1.71 14.59
C GLY A 364 16.49 3.03 14.30
N TYR A 365 17.06 3.90 13.46
CA TYR A 365 16.49 5.21 13.19
C TYR A 365 16.55 5.58 11.71
N HIS A 366 15.39 5.89 11.14
CA HIS A 366 15.29 6.36 9.76
C HIS A 366 15.38 7.89 9.72
N GLN A 367 16.54 8.42 9.30
CA GLN A 367 16.85 9.86 9.36
C GLN A 367 15.88 10.74 8.56
N GLN A 368 15.44 10.28 7.37
CA GLN A 368 14.56 11.07 6.51
C GLN A 368 13.12 11.08 6.98
N TRP A 369 12.67 10.02 7.67
CA TRP A 369 11.29 9.88 8.14
C TRP A 369 11.12 10.20 9.62
N ASP A 370 12.20 10.53 10.35
CA ASP A 370 12.19 10.75 11.80
C ASP A 370 11.45 9.61 12.54
N SER A 371 11.82 8.37 12.25
CA SER A 371 11.08 7.18 12.67
C SER A 371 11.99 6.10 13.22
N ARG A 372 11.42 5.18 14.02
CA ARG A 372 12.11 4.03 14.60
C ARG A 372 11.93 2.80 13.72
N LEU A 373 12.99 1.99 13.59
CA LEU A 373 13.05 0.80 12.75
C LEU A 373 12.95 -0.46 13.58
N PHE A 374 12.01 -1.35 13.24
CA PHE A 374 11.72 -2.56 13.99
C PHE A 374 12.85 -3.59 13.96
N ASN A 375 13.01 -4.30 15.09
CA ASN A 375 13.90 -5.46 15.21
C ASN A 375 13.17 -6.74 14.78
N TYR A 376 13.07 -7.01 13.47
CA TYR A 376 12.39 -8.19 12.92
C TYR A 376 12.98 -9.54 13.34
N ARG A 377 14.16 -9.55 13.99
CA ARG A 377 14.79 -10.74 14.54
C ARG A 377 14.19 -11.14 15.89
N ASN A 378 13.66 -10.17 16.63
CA ASN A 378 13.13 -10.40 17.96
C ASN A 378 11.81 -11.18 17.92
N TRP A 379 11.71 -12.23 18.74
CA TRP A 379 10.55 -13.12 18.80
C TRP A 379 9.25 -12.39 19.16
N GLU A 380 9.28 -11.51 20.18
CA GLU A 380 8.10 -10.78 20.61
C GLU A 380 7.72 -9.63 19.64
N VAL A 381 8.69 -9.07 18.91
CA VAL A 381 8.43 -8.13 17.82
C VAL A 381 7.76 -8.82 16.64
N LEU A 382 8.23 -10.01 16.26
CA LEU A 382 7.55 -10.83 15.24
C LEU A 382 6.11 -11.16 15.67
N ARG A 383 5.92 -11.56 16.95
CA ARG A 383 4.59 -11.81 17.51
C ARG A 383 3.70 -10.57 17.40
N TYR A 384 4.22 -9.41 17.80
CA TYR A 384 3.51 -8.13 17.77
C TYR A 384 3.04 -7.79 16.36
N LEU A 385 3.96 -7.79 15.38
CA LEU A 385 3.67 -7.41 14.00
C LEU A 385 2.75 -8.42 13.28
N LEU A 386 3.00 -9.74 13.44
CA LEU A 386 2.15 -10.76 12.84
C LEU A 386 0.75 -10.79 13.49
N SER A 387 0.67 -10.56 14.80
CA SER A 387 -0.63 -10.42 15.48
C SER A 387 -1.39 -9.19 14.99
N ASN A 388 -0.69 -8.11 14.67
CA ASN A 388 -1.31 -6.92 14.13
C ASN A 388 -1.91 -7.16 12.73
N VAL A 389 -1.21 -7.87 11.84
CA VAL A 389 -1.76 -8.33 10.55
C VAL A 389 -3.05 -9.12 10.77
N LYS A 390 -3.03 -10.11 11.66
CA LYS A 390 -4.21 -10.96 11.91
C LYS A 390 -5.35 -10.20 12.57
N TRP A 391 -5.04 -9.26 13.48
CA TRP A 391 -6.01 -8.39 14.14
C TRP A 391 -6.87 -7.62 13.13
N TRP A 392 -6.26 -6.93 12.19
CA TRP A 392 -6.96 -6.18 11.16
C TRP A 392 -7.78 -7.08 10.23
N LEU A 393 -7.29 -8.28 9.90
CA LEU A 393 -8.03 -9.25 9.08
C LEU A 393 -9.25 -9.82 9.82
N GLN A 394 -9.18 -10.05 11.13
CA GLN A 394 -10.24 -10.75 11.86
C GLN A 394 -11.20 -9.82 12.57
N GLU A 395 -10.69 -8.83 13.30
CA GLU A 395 -11.50 -7.92 14.09
C GLU A 395 -12.25 -6.91 13.21
N TYR A 396 -11.58 -6.38 12.18
CA TYR A 396 -12.15 -5.38 11.27
C TYR A 396 -12.53 -5.92 9.90
N GLN A 397 -12.25 -7.17 9.63
CA GLN A 397 -12.55 -7.85 8.38
C GLN A 397 -11.95 -7.19 7.12
N PHE A 398 -10.79 -6.53 7.24
CA PHE A 398 -10.04 -6.11 6.06
C PHE A 398 -9.73 -7.30 5.15
N ASP A 399 -9.71 -7.08 3.84
CA ASP A 399 -9.45 -8.13 2.84
C ASP A 399 -7.97 -8.27 2.52
N GLY A 400 -7.15 -7.30 2.90
CA GLY A 400 -5.72 -7.33 2.66
C GLY A 400 -5.03 -6.00 2.98
N PHE A 401 -3.78 -5.90 2.52
CA PHE A 401 -2.91 -4.78 2.88
C PHE A 401 -2.08 -4.26 1.71
N ARG A 402 -1.86 -2.96 1.70
CA ARG A 402 -0.71 -2.33 1.06
C ARG A 402 0.34 -2.13 2.15
N PHE A 403 1.50 -2.76 2.02
CA PHE A 403 2.63 -2.57 2.94
C PHE A 403 3.42 -1.34 2.53
N ASP A 404 3.47 -0.37 3.44
CA ASP A 404 4.23 0.86 3.31
C ASP A 404 5.73 0.62 3.43
N GLY A 405 6.54 1.35 2.64
CA GLY A 405 7.98 1.42 2.79
C GLY A 405 8.73 0.09 2.66
N VAL A 406 8.25 -0.84 1.84
CA VAL A 406 8.87 -2.18 1.69
C VAL A 406 10.33 -2.07 1.27
N THR A 407 10.71 -1.14 0.39
CA THR A 407 12.11 -0.90 0.04
C THR A 407 12.97 -0.60 1.29
N SER A 408 12.46 0.21 2.22
CA SER A 408 13.17 0.49 3.48
C SER A 408 13.38 -0.76 4.34
N MET A 409 12.44 -1.70 4.30
CA MET A 409 12.54 -2.98 5.00
C MET A 409 13.56 -3.92 4.36
N LEU A 410 13.57 -4.00 3.02
CA LEU A 410 14.39 -4.98 2.28
C LEU A 410 15.89 -4.77 2.42
N TYR A 411 16.36 -3.56 2.77
CA TYR A 411 17.78 -3.22 2.76
C TYR A 411 18.24 -2.49 4.02
N HIS A 412 19.46 -2.78 4.48
CA HIS A 412 20.09 -2.09 5.61
C HIS A 412 20.40 -0.61 5.36
N HIS A 413 20.47 -0.18 4.11
CA HIS A 413 20.59 1.24 3.73
C HIS A 413 19.23 1.94 3.56
N HIS A 414 18.11 1.23 3.75
CA HIS A 414 16.73 1.75 3.71
C HIS A 414 16.35 2.48 2.41
N GLY A 415 17.07 2.25 1.31
CA GLY A 415 16.88 3.01 0.05
C GLY A 415 17.49 4.41 0.07
N ILE A 416 18.04 4.89 1.20
CA ILE A 416 18.54 6.26 1.35
C ILE A 416 19.79 6.46 0.47
N ASN A 417 19.75 7.49 -0.40
CA ASN A 417 20.82 7.82 -1.34
C ASN A 417 21.27 6.64 -2.24
N THR A 418 20.37 5.68 -2.48
CA THR A 418 20.66 4.49 -3.28
C THR A 418 19.81 4.52 -4.54
N ALA A 419 20.46 4.48 -5.71
CA ALA A 419 19.81 4.28 -7.00
C ALA A 419 19.86 2.80 -7.35
N PHE A 420 18.73 2.21 -7.72
CA PHE A 420 18.66 0.85 -8.23
C PHE A 420 18.75 0.86 -9.76
N THR A 421 19.72 0.15 -10.29
CA THR A 421 19.96 0.06 -11.75
C THR A 421 19.25 -1.13 -12.39
N GLY A 422 18.71 -2.03 -11.57
CA GLY A 422 18.12 -3.29 -12.00
C GLY A 422 19.10 -4.46 -12.06
N SER A 423 20.36 -4.25 -11.65
CA SER A 423 21.34 -5.34 -11.55
C SER A 423 20.97 -6.28 -10.41
N TYR A 424 20.97 -7.59 -10.69
CA TYR A 424 20.58 -8.61 -9.69
C TYR A 424 21.49 -8.63 -8.45
N SER A 425 22.73 -8.21 -8.58
CA SER A 425 23.68 -8.09 -7.45
C SER A 425 23.27 -7.03 -6.41
N GLU A 426 22.39 -6.09 -6.78
CA GLU A 426 21.87 -5.08 -5.85
C GLU A 426 20.87 -5.67 -4.85
N TYR A 427 20.18 -6.76 -5.25
CA TYR A 427 19.08 -7.36 -4.50
C TYR A 427 19.49 -8.54 -3.62
N PHE A 428 20.62 -9.20 -3.95
CA PHE A 428 21.01 -10.48 -3.36
C PHE A 428 22.43 -10.41 -2.81
N GLY A 429 22.65 -9.55 -1.83
CA GLY A 429 23.96 -9.31 -1.21
C GLY A 429 23.87 -8.98 0.28
N LEU A 430 24.97 -8.46 0.82
CA LEU A 430 25.08 -8.11 2.24
C LEU A 430 24.21 -6.88 2.63
N SER A 431 23.75 -6.10 1.66
CA SER A 431 22.86 -4.97 1.89
C SER A 431 21.42 -5.41 2.19
N THR A 432 21.05 -6.65 1.82
CA THR A 432 19.69 -7.16 2.01
C THR A 432 19.45 -7.51 3.49
N ASN A 433 18.40 -6.96 4.07
CA ASN A 433 17.93 -7.28 5.42
C ASN A 433 17.12 -8.57 5.38
N VAL A 434 17.78 -9.71 5.55
CA VAL A 434 17.14 -11.03 5.47
C VAL A 434 16.10 -11.24 6.58
N ASP A 435 16.28 -10.66 7.76
CA ASP A 435 15.33 -10.80 8.86
C ASP A 435 13.99 -10.09 8.53
N ALA A 436 14.04 -8.91 7.90
CA ALA A 436 12.84 -8.23 7.40
C ALA A 436 12.18 -9.00 6.23
N VAL A 437 12.97 -9.56 5.31
CA VAL A 437 12.45 -10.41 4.23
C VAL A 437 11.72 -11.63 4.80
N VAL A 438 12.28 -12.29 5.82
CA VAL A 438 11.65 -13.44 6.51
C VAL A 438 10.34 -13.02 7.17
N TYR A 439 10.31 -11.86 7.84
CA TYR A 439 9.06 -11.30 8.37
C TYR A 439 8.00 -11.12 7.28
N LEU A 440 8.35 -10.52 6.14
CA LEU A 440 7.43 -10.33 5.02
C LEU A 440 6.92 -11.65 4.43
N MET A 441 7.79 -12.68 4.34
CA MET A 441 7.38 -14.02 3.92
C MET A 441 6.37 -14.64 4.90
N LEU A 442 6.58 -14.50 6.20
CA LEU A 442 5.66 -14.98 7.25
C LEU A 442 4.34 -14.20 7.21
N ALA A 443 4.38 -12.87 7.04
CA ALA A 443 3.20 -12.04 6.95
C ALA A 443 2.34 -12.39 5.73
N ASN A 444 2.94 -12.54 4.55
CA ASN A 444 2.22 -12.96 3.33
C ASN A 444 1.62 -14.36 3.47
N GLN A 445 2.36 -15.31 4.05
CA GLN A 445 1.81 -16.64 4.34
C GLN A 445 0.62 -16.56 5.28
N LEU A 446 0.70 -15.73 6.33
CA LEU A 446 -0.39 -15.54 7.30
C LEU A 446 -1.64 -14.95 6.63
N ILE A 447 -1.49 -13.91 5.81
CA ILE A 447 -2.60 -13.29 5.07
C ILE A 447 -3.34 -14.35 4.25
N HIS A 448 -2.62 -15.10 3.43
CA HIS A 448 -3.21 -16.10 2.54
C HIS A 448 -3.75 -17.34 3.27
N SER A 449 -3.28 -17.61 4.50
CA SER A 449 -3.86 -18.68 5.33
C SER A 449 -5.11 -18.24 6.08
N CYS A 450 -5.17 -16.96 6.50
CA CYS A 450 -6.33 -16.42 7.21
C CYS A 450 -7.54 -16.16 6.31
N THR A 451 -7.30 -15.78 5.06
CA THR A 451 -8.37 -15.53 4.09
C THR A 451 -7.99 -15.99 2.68
N LYS A 452 -8.88 -16.73 2.04
CA LYS A 452 -8.67 -17.23 0.66
C LYS A 452 -8.63 -16.13 -0.39
N GLN A 453 -9.10 -14.94 -0.03
CA GLN A 453 -9.22 -13.76 -0.89
C GLN A 453 -8.25 -12.67 -0.46
N GLY A 454 -7.31 -13.03 0.43
CA GLY A 454 -6.33 -12.08 0.95
C GLY A 454 -5.51 -11.45 -0.16
N VAL A 455 -5.36 -10.12 -0.09
CA VAL A 455 -4.57 -9.33 -1.03
C VAL A 455 -3.38 -8.72 -0.30
N SER A 456 -2.20 -8.84 -0.88
CA SER A 456 -1.00 -8.16 -0.39
C SER A 456 -0.31 -7.38 -1.50
N ILE A 457 -0.05 -6.09 -1.25
CA ILE A 457 0.54 -5.16 -2.21
C ILE A 457 1.81 -4.58 -1.58
N ALA A 458 2.92 -4.64 -2.28
CA ALA A 458 4.18 -4.06 -1.84
C ALA A 458 4.39 -2.67 -2.42
N GLU A 459 4.66 -1.68 -1.57
CA GLU A 459 5.27 -0.43 -2.00
C GLU A 459 6.78 -0.62 -2.09
N ASP A 460 7.28 -0.91 -3.29
CA ASP A 460 8.70 -1.17 -3.53
C ASP A 460 9.19 -0.49 -4.81
N VAL A 461 10.14 0.43 -4.66
CA VAL A 461 10.80 1.11 -5.77
C VAL A 461 12.06 0.39 -6.25
N SER A 462 12.59 -0.55 -5.44
CA SER A 462 13.85 -1.24 -5.77
C SER A 462 13.75 -2.14 -6.99
N GLY A 463 12.59 -2.75 -7.20
CA GLY A 463 12.37 -3.72 -8.24
C GLY A 463 12.97 -5.10 -7.94
N MET A 464 13.13 -5.48 -6.64
CA MET A 464 13.67 -6.80 -6.25
C MET A 464 12.93 -7.93 -6.96
N PRO A 465 13.62 -8.82 -7.69
CA PRO A 465 13.01 -10.01 -8.29
C PRO A 465 12.46 -10.96 -7.23
N THR A 466 11.39 -11.68 -7.55
CA THR A 466 10.69 -12.64 -6.69
C THR A 466 9.85 -12.03 -5.57
N LEU A 467 9.73 -10.69 -5.51
CA LEU A 467 8.91 -10.03 -4.49
C LEU A 467 7.44 -10.51 -4.57
N CYS A 468 6.90 -10.56 -5.79
CA CYS A 468 5.53 -10.99 -6.06
C CYS A 468 5.44 -12.44 -6.56
N ARG A 469 6.30 -13.34 -6.03
CA ARG A 469 6.20 -14.78 -6.27
C ARG A 469 5.82 -15.48 -4.98
N PRO A 470 5.03 -16.59 -5.05
CA PRO A 470 4.60 -17.33 -3.86
C PRO A 470 5.78 -17.74 -2.97
N VAL A 471 5.58 -17.70 -1.66
CA VAL A 471 6.57 -18.15 -0.67
C VAL A 471 6.97 -19.60 -0.92
N SER A 472 6.02 -20.46 -1.30
CA SER A 472 6.26 -21.88 -1.64
C SER A 472 7.19 -22.08 -2.84
N GLU A 473 7.37 -21.08 -3.68
CA GLU A 473 8.28 -21.10 -4.81
C GLU A 473 9.67 -20.53 -4.49
N GLY A 474 9.82 -19.91 -3.32
CA GLY A 474 11.02 -19.19 -2.88
C GLY A 474 10.90 -17.66 -3.01
N GLY A 475 9.73 -17.14 -3.32
CA GLY A 475 9.42 -15.72 -3.37
C GLY A 475 9.12 -15.12 -2.00
N VAL A 476 8.86 -13.81 -1.96
CA VAL A 476 8.47 -13.09 -0.72
C VAL A 476 6.98 -13.21 -0.44
N GLY A 477 6.16 -13.41 -1.48
CA GLY A 477 4.76 -13.79 -1.33
C GLY A 477 3.73 -12.70 -1.57
N PHE A 478 4.12 -11.48 -1.97
CA PHE A 478 3.17 -10.45 -2.36
C PHE A 478 2.39 -10.83 -3.62
N ASP A 479 1.15 -10.37 -3.72
CA ASP A 479 0.33 -10.54 -4.92
C ASP A 479 0.65 -9.51 -5.98
N TYR A 480 0.93 -8.26 -5.54
CA TYR A 480 1.19 -7.12 -6.41
C TYR A 480 2.34 -6.25 -5.87
N ARG A 481 2.95 -5.52 -6.79
CA ARG A 481 3.85 -4.39 -6.53
C ARG A 481 3.23 -3.13 -7.08
N LEU A 482 3.43 -1.97 -6.43
CA LEU A 482 3.09 -0.66 -7.00
C LEU A 482 4.07 -0.26 -8.10
N ALA A 483 3.58 0.29 -9.21
CA ALA A 483 4.38 0.76 -10.35
C ALA A 483 4.98 2.15 -10.08
N MET A 484 5.75 2.32 -9.00
CA MET A 484 6.21 3.63 -8.48
C MET A 484 7.00 4.48 -9.51
N GLY A 485 7.70 3.85 -10.44
CA GLY A 485 8.43 4.58 -11.49
C GLY A 485 7.54 5.25 -12.53
N VAL A 486 6.26 4.84 -12.64
CA VAL A 486 5.33 5.39 -13.65
C VAL A 486 4.90 6.82 -13.31
N PRO A 487 4.34 7.11 -12.11
CA PRO A 487 3.98 8.47 -11.73
C PRO A 487 5.17 9.42 -11.72
N ASP A 488 6.34 8.96 -11.25
CA ASP A 488 7.56 9.76 -11.27
C ASP A 488 7.93 10.18 -12.70
N ARG A 489 7.82 9.24 -13.65
CA ARG A 489 8.09 9.57 -15.07
C ARG A 489 7.05 10.54 -15.63
N TRP A 490 5.75 10.38 -15.32
CA TRP A 490 4.74 11.34 -15.74
C TRP A 490 5.03 12.75 -15.21
N ILE A 491 5.33 12.89 -13.94
CA ILE A 491 5.67 14.19 -13.35
C ILE A 491 6.91 14.80 -14.00
N GLU A 492 7.96 13.99 -14.24
CA GLU A 492 9.20 14.44 -14.87
C GLU A 492 8.95 15.02 -16.27
N ILE A 493 8.25 14.26 -17.15
CA ILE A 493 8.03 14.71 -18.52
C ILE A 493 7.07 15.90 -18.59
N ILE A 494 6.00 15.92 -17.80
CA ILE A 494 5.04 17.03 -17.75
C ILE A 494 5.71 18.32 -17.23
N LYS A 495 6.64 18.18 -16.32
CA LYS A 495 7.34 19.31 -15.70
C LYS A 495 8.40 19.93 -16.60
N HIS A 496 9.05 19.14 -17.42
CA HIS A 496 10.26 19.54 -18.15
C HIS A 496 10.11 19.57 -19.67
N LEU A 497 9.10 18.90 -20.23
CA LEU A 497 8.92 18.80 -21.69
C LEU A 497 7.49 19.22 -22.08
N PRO A 498 7.34 20.04 -23.14
CA PRO A 498 6.05 20.23 -23.78
C PRO A 498 5.57 18.91 -24.40
N ASP A 499 4.26 18.70 -24.55
CA ASP A 499 3.69 17.44 -25.01
C ASP A 499 4.11 17.06 -26.46
N GLU A 500 4.51 18.04 -27.26
CA GLU A 500 5.08 17.81 -28.61
C GLU A 500 6.41 17.05 -28.59
N GLU A 501 7.15 17.16 -27.49
CA GLU A 501 8.48 16.53 -27.33
C GLU A 501 8.42 15.16 -26.64
N TRP A 502 7.25 14.72 -26.16
CA TRP A 502 7.14 13.42 -25.50
C TRP A 502 7.50 12.28 -26.44
N SER A 503 8.35 11.36 -25.98
CA SER A 503 8.74 10.19 -26.75
C SER A 503 7.75 9.03 -26.52
N MET A 504 7.17 8.51 -27.58
CA MET A 504 6.24 7.39 -27.51
C MET A 504 6.95 6.09 -27.12
N GLY A 505 8.17 5.91 -27.62
CA GLY A 505 9.00 4.75 -27.26
C GLY A 505 9.39 4.74 -25.80
N ASP A 506 9.73 5.90 -25.22
CA ASP A 506 10.08 6.05 -23.84
C ASP A 506 8.85 5.82 -22.92
N LEU A 507 7.68 6.37 -23.29
CA LEU A 507 6.43 6.11 -22.58
C LEU A 507 6.10 4.61 -22.54
N VAL A 508 6.14 3.93 -23.69
CA VAL A 508 5.89 2.49 -23.77
C VAL A 508 6.91 1.71 -22.95
N SER A 509 8.19 2.07 -23.06
CA SER A 509 9.26 1.44 -22.28
C SER A 509 9.03 1.56 -20.79
N THR A 510 8.66 2.76 -20.32
CA THR A 510 8.37 3.01 -18.89
C THR A 510 7.15 2.21 -18.41
N LEU A 511 6.02 2.30 -19.13
CA LEU A 511 4.78 1.66 -18.76
C LEU A 511 4.86 0.11 -18.80
N CYS A 512 5.66 -0.44 -19.72
CA CYS A 512 5.84 -1.88 -19.85
C CYS A 512 7.05 -2.43 -19.06
N ASN A 513 7.79 -1.57 -18.33
CA ASN A 513 8.96 -2.01 -17.55
C ASN A 513 8.53 -2.71 -16.26
N ARG A 514 8.23 -3.99 -16.38
CA ARG A 514 7.75 -4.83 -15.28
C ARG A 514 8.55 -6.12 -15.17
N ARG A 515 8.62 -6.67 -13.96
CA ARG A 515 9.22 -8.01 -13.76
C ARG A 515 8.35 -9.07 -14.40
N TYR A 516 8.94 -9.92 -15.21
CA TYR A 516 8.26 -11.04 -15.84
C TYR A 516 7.61 -11.95 -14.78
N THR A 517 6.36 -12.34 -14.98
CA THR A 517 5.56 -13.18 -14.09
C THR A 517 5.22 -12.58 -12.71
N GLU A 518 5.49 -11.30 -12.48
CA GLU A 518 5.07 -10.58 -11.28
C GLU A 518 4.00 -9.54 -11.65
N LYS A 519 2.96 -9.44 -10.82
CA LYS A 519 1.86 -8.51 -11.07
C LYS A 519 2.14 -7.13 -10.50
N THR A 520 1.62 -6.11 -11.17
CA THR A 520 1.84 -4.71 -10.83
C THR A 520 0.52 -3.95 -10.80
N ILE A 521 0.34 -3.07 -9.81
CA ILE A 521 -0.73 -2.05 -9.81
C ILE A 521 -0.18 -0.81 -10.49
N ALA A 522 -0.80 -0.44 -11.63
CA ALA A 522 -0.45 0.78 -12.36
C ALA A 522 -1.23 1.98 -11.81
N TYR A 523 -0.63 3.15 -11.87
CA TYR A 523 -1.26 4.43 -11.54
C TYR A 523 -0.50 5.60 -12.18
N SER A 524 -1.20 6.67 -12.49
CA SER A 524 -0.57 7.88 -13.01
C SER A 524 -0.09 8.81 -11.90
N GLU A 525 -0.81 8.82 -10.77
CA GLU A 525 -0.47 9.55 -9.55
C GLU A 525 -1.17 8.93 -8.33
N SER A 526 -0.55 9.01 -7.16
CA SER A 526 -1.08 8.61 -5.85
C SER A 526 -1.17 9.82 -4.92
N HIS A 527 -1.35 9.59 -3.63
CA HIS A 527 -1.26 10.64 -2.61
C HIS A 527 0.09 11.36 -2.61
N ASP A 528 1.19 10.67 -2.92
CA ASP A 528 2.55 11.23 -2.92
C ASP A 528 2.70 12.46 -3.82
N GLN A 529 2.05 12.47 -5.00
CA GLN A 529 2.13 13.56 -5.95
C GLN A 529 1.23 14.74 -5.57
N SER A 530 0.32 14.55 -4.61
CA SER A 530 -0.63 15.56 -4.14
C SER A 530 -0.20 16.27 -2.85
N ILE A 531 0.95 15.91 -2.26
CA ILE A 531 1.45 16.47 -0.99
C ILE A 531 2.03 17.88 -1.21
N VAL A 532 2.04 18.69 -0.15
CA VAL A 532 2.61 20.05 -0.11
C VAL A 532 4.02 20.07 -0.71
N GLY A 533 4.22 20.99 -1.67
CA GLY A 533 5.49 21.15 -2.40
C GLY A 533 5.50 20.45 -3.75
N ASP A 534 4.48 19.66 -4.04
CA ASP A 534 4.22 19.08 -5.37
C ASP A 534 2.82 19.42 -5.87
N GLN A 535 2.46 18.97 -7.06
CA GLN A 535 1.22 19.30 -7.75
C GLN A 535 0.68 18.08 -8.48
N THR A 536 -0.65 17.92 -8.50
CA THR A 536 -1.32 16.89 -9.29
C THR A 536 -1.02 17.05 -10.79
N ILE A 537 -1.15 15.99 -11.56
CA ILE A 537 -1.03 16.01 -13.04
C ILE A 537 -1.98 17.05 -13.63
N ALA A 538 -3.22 17.10 -13.18
CA ALA A 538 -4.22 18.06 -13.65
C ALA A 538 -3.76 19.51 -13.41
N PHE A 539 -3.24 19.80 -12.22
CA PHE A 539 -2.75 21.15 -11.91
C PHE A 539 -1.49 21.50 -12.74
N ARG A 540 -0.56 20.57 -12.92
CA ARG A 540 0.62 20.81 -13.76
C ARG A 540 0.28 21.08 -15.22
N LEU A 541 -0.73 20.40 -15.76
CA LEU A 541 -1.17 20.58 -17.13
C LEU A 541 -1.97 21.86 -17.38
N MET A 542 -2.78 22.31 -16.42
CA MET A 542 -3.69 23.44 -16.57
C MET A 542 -3.29 24.69 -15.78
N GLY A 543 -2.48 24.56 -14.75
CA GLY A 543 -2.02 25.66 -13.91
C GLY A 543 -3.18 26.46 -13.29
N ALA A 544 -3.01 27.78 -13.19
CA ALA A 544 -4.01 28.67 -12.61
C ALA A 544 -5.35 28.71 -13.37
N GLU A 545 -5.39 28.26 -14.63
CA GLU A 545 -6.61 28.17 -15.43
C GLU A 545 -7.64 27.18 -14.84
N MET A 546 -7.21 26.26 -13.97
CA MET A 546 -8.14 25.41 -13.23
C MET A 546 -9.10 26.17 -12.32
N TYR A 547 -8.74 27.38 -11.89
CA TYR A 547 -9.59 28.20 -11.01
C TYR A 547 -10.56 29.09 -11.79
N THR A 548 -10.19 29.49 -13.00
CA THR A 548 -10.94 30.50 -13.78
C THR A 548 -11.53 29.97 -15.09
N GLY A 549 -10.92 28.94 -15.67
CA GLY A 549 -11.27 28.40 -16.98
C GLY A 549 -12.18 27.15 -16.99
N MET A 550 -12.65 26.71 -15.82
CA MET A 550 -13.44 25.46 -15.71
C MET A 550 -14.95 25.64 -15.91
N SER A 551 -15.43 26.82 -16.31
CA SER A 551 -16.84 27.01 -16.68
C SER A 551 -17.19 26.18 -17.92
N ALA A 552 -18.23 25.35 -17.83
CA ALA A 552 -18.77 24.60 -18.97
C ALA A 552 -19.78 25.42 -19.81
N LEU A 553 -20.09 26.65 -19.40
CA LEU A 553 -20.99 27.55 -20.08
C LEU A 553 -20.29 28.40 -21.15
N GLU A 554 -18.97 28.41 -21.15
CA GLU A 554 -18.11 29.16 -22.06
C GLU A 554 -17.19 28.20 -22.80
N GLU A 555 -16.55 28.66 -23.87
CA GLU A 555 -15.50 27.89 -24.54
C GLU A 555 -14.33 27.69 -23.60
N ALA A 556 -13.74 26.49 -23.63
CA ALA A 556 -12.60 26.18 -22.76
C ALA A 556 -11.37 26.98 -23.17
N PRO A 557 -10.65 27.63 -22.24
CA PRO A 557 -9.32 28.13 -22.52
C PRO A 557 -8.43 27.03 -23.08
N GLN A 558 -7.48 27.37 -23.95
CA GLN A 558 -6.60 26.39 -24.61
C GLN A 558 -5.86 25.50 -23.61
N ALA A 559 -5.38 26.05 -22.50
CA ALA A 559 -4.69 25.30 -21.45
C ALA A 559 -5.62 24.26 -20.79
N VAL A 560 -6.88 24.64 -20.53
CA VAL A 560 -7.88 23.72 -19.94
C VAL A 560 -8.26 22.60 -20.94
N ALA A 561 -8.56 22.96 -22.20
CA ALA A 561 -8.91 21.98 -23.23
C ALA A 561 -7.76 20.98 -23.45
N ARG A 562 -6.51 21.47 -23.56
CA ARG A 562 -5.31 20.64 -23.65
C ARG A 562 -5.13 19.75 -22.41
N GLY A 563 -5.19 20.36 -21.22
CA GLY A 563 -4.96 19.65 -19.97
C GLY A 563 -5.98 18.55 -19.71
N MET A 564 -7.26 18.80 -19.94
CA MET A 564 -8.32 17.78 -19.83
C MET A 564 -8.15 16.64 -20.82
N ALA A 565 -7.78 16.93 -22.07
CA ALA A 565 -7.50 15.91 -23.08
C ALA A 565 -6.34 15.02 -22.65
N LEU A 566 -5.21 15.61 -22.21
CA LEU A 566 -4.03 14.88 -21.76
C LEU A 566 -4.31 14.08 -20.47
N CYS A 567 -5.04 14.61 -19.49
CA CYS A 567 -5.44 13.85 -18.29
C CYS A 567 -6.14 12.53 -18.67
N LYS A 568 -7.08 12.58 -19.63
CA LYS A 568 -7.78 11.39 -20.10
C LYS A 568 -6.85 10.38 -20.78
N VAL A 569 -5.98 10.86 -21.67
CA VAL A 569 -5.04 10.00 -22.41
C VAL A 569 -3.97 9.38 -21.48
N ILE A 570 -3.42 10.15 -20.54
CA ILE A 570 -2.45 9.67 -19.54
C ILE A 570 -3.06 8.55 -18.70
N ARG A 571 -4.27 8.76 -18.16
CA ARG A 571 -4.97 7.73 -17.37
C ARG A 571 -5.20 6.47 -18.19
N ALA A 572 -5.76 6.62 -19.38
CA ALA A 572 -6.10 5.49 -20.23
C ALA A 572 -4.88 4.67 -20.67
N VAL A 573 -3.78 5.32 -21.09
CA VAL A 573 -2.57 4.60 -21.52
C VAL A 573 -1.89 3.90 -20.32
N THR A 574 -1.86 4.56 -19.15
CA THR A 574 -1.29 3.98 -17.95
C THR A 574 -2.07 2.75 -17.51
N MET A 575 -3.41 2.83 -17.50
CA MET A 575 -4.27 1.69 -17.18
C MET A 575 -4.16 0.56 -18.22
N ALA A 576 -4.15 0.89 -19.51
CA ALA A 576 -4.16 -0.10 -20.59
C ALA A 576 -2.91 -0.97 -20.61
N ILE A 577 -1.72 -0.40 -20.39
CA ILE A 577 -0.44 -1.13 -20.59
C ILE A 577 0.48 -1.16 -19.36
N GLY A 578 0.11 -0.49 -18.24
CA GLY A 578 1.00 -0.31 -17.09
C GLY A 578 0.97 -1.42 -16.04
N GLY A 579 -0.04 -2.28 -15.99
CA GLY A 579 -0.14 -3.29 -14.93
C GLY A 579 -1.31 -4.26 -15.05
N GLU A 580 -1.48 -5.11 -14.03
CA GLU A 580 -2.59 -6.06 -13.85
C GLU A 580 -3.63 -5.57 -12.83
N GLY A 581 -3.49 -4.36 -12.33
CA GLY A 581 -4.42 -3.62 -11.52
C GLY A 581 -4.24 -2.13 -11.72
N TRP A 582 -5.17 -1.36 -11.21
CA TRP A 582 -5.23 0.09 -11.34
C TRP A 582 -5.46 0.75 -9.99
N LEU A 583 -4.84 1.92 -9.75
CA LEU A 583 -5.06 2.74 -8.56
C LEU A 583 -5.30 4.20 -8.96
N ASN A 584 -6.28 4.81 -8.33
CA ASN A 584 -6.55 6.24 -8.36
C ASN A 584 -6.57 6.81 -6.94
N PHE A 585 -5.92 7.93 -6.71
CA PHE A 585 -6.05 8.66 -5.46
C PHE A 585 -7.27 9.59 -5.50
N MET A 586 -7.99 9.67 -4.39
CA MET A 586 -9.23 10.43 -4.22
C MET A 586 -9.10 11.88 -4.70
N GLY A 587 -9.99 12.27 -5.62
CA GLY A 587 -10.03 13.59 -6.24
C GLY A 587 -9.33 13.66 -7.61
N ASN A 588 -8.39 12.77 -7.91
CA ASN A 588 -7.68 12.78 -9.19
C ASN A 588 -8.59 12.36 -10.36
N GLU A 589 -9.64 11.57 -10.10
CA GLU A 589 -10.64 11.14 -11.08
C GLU A 589 -11.42 12.30 -11.70
N PHE A 590 -11.57 13.40 -10.97
CA PHE A 590 -12.20 14.60 -11.52
C PHE A 590 -11.25 15.80 -11.67
N GLY A 591 -9.96 15.61 -11.36
CA GLY A 591 -8.95 16.67 -11.47
C GLY A 591 -9.09 17.73 -10.39
N HIS A 592 -9.23 17.32 -9.12
CA HIS A 592 -9.29 18.23 -7.97
C HIS A 592 -8.17 19.28 -8.03
N PRO A 593 -8.48 20.58 -7.93
CA PRO A 593 -7.53 21.65 -8.25
C PRO A 593 -6.50 21.95 -7.15
N GLU A 594 -6.63 21.37 -5.97
CA GLU A 594 -5.80 21.69 -4.82
C GLU A 594 -4.81 20.58 -4.51
N TRP A 595 -3.59 20.95 -4.13
CA TRP A 595 -2.69 20.05 -3.41
C TRP A 595 -3.17 19.86 -1.99
N ILE A 596 -2.58 18.88 -1.27
CA ILE A 596 -2.92 18.59 0.12
C ILE A 596 -2.00 19.38 1.05
N ASP A 597 -2.59 20.13 1.98
CA ASP A 597 -1.88 20.84 3.04
C ASP A 597 -2.67 20.66 4.36
N PHE A 598 -2.17 19.75 5.19
CA PHE A 598 -2.78 19.46 6.50
C PHE A 598 -2.71 20.66 7.44
N PRO A 599 -3.66 20.75 8.41
CA PRO A 599 -3.64 21.80 9.42
C PRO A 599 -2.30 21.83 10.16
N ARG A 600 -1.64 22.97 10.14
CA ARG A 600 -0.35 23.25 10.79
C ARG A 600 -0.22 24.73 11.08
N GLU A 601 0.74 25.12 11.92
CA GLU A 601 0.96 26.52 12.29
C GLU A 601 1.13 27.41 11.04
N GLY A 602 1.91 26.95 10.05
CA GLY A 602 2.23 27.70 8.84
C GLY A 602 1.04 28.01 7.92
N ASN A 603 -0.10 27.30 8.06
CA ASN A 603 -1.35 27.59 7.32
C ASN A 603 -2.49 28.03 8.23
N GLY A 604 -2.19 28.45 9.48
CA GLY A 604 -3.19 28.90 10.45
C GLY A 604 -4.15 27.77 10.90
N TRP A 605 -3.69 26.54 10.87
CA TRP A 605 -4.48 25.34 11.22
C TRP A 605 -5.71 25.12 10.33
N SER A 606 -5.65 25.58 9.07
CA SER A 606 -6.74 25.49 8.11
C SER A 606 -6.91 24.06 7.55
N TYR A 607 -8.17 23.64 7.44
CA TYR A 607 -8.59 22.42 6.74
C TYR A 607 -8.96 22.65 5.27
N ASP A 608 -8.88 23.87 4.75
CA ASP A 608 -9.36 24.20 3.39
C ASP A 608 -8.71 23.37 2.30
N LYS A 609 -7.44 22.97 2.48
CA LYS A 609 -6.71 22.11 1.55
C LYS A 609 -6.59 20.64 2.03
N CYS A 610 -7.32 20.29 3.11
CA CYS A 610 -7.36 18.95 3.66
C CYS A 610 -8.79 18.38 3.59
N ARG A 611 -9.40 18.49 2.41
CA ARG A 611 -10.77 18.06 2.11
C ARG A 611 -10.93 17.78 0.61
N ARG A 612 -12.08 17.27 0.20
CA ARG A 612 -12.42 17.09 -1.22
C ARG A 612 -13.61 17.94 -1.62
N ARG A 613 -13.43 18.76 -2.63
CA ARG A 613 -14.41 19.68 -3.17
C ARG A 613 -15.35 18.95 -4.16
N TRP A 614 -16.20 18.08 -3.61
CA TRP A 614 -17.20 17.33 -4.41
C TRP A 614 -18.16 18.24 -5.16
N ASP A 615 -18.45 19.43 -4.63
CA ASP A 615 -19.24 20.46 -5.29
C ASP A 615 -18.70 20.86 -6.67
N LEU A 616 -17.39 20.76 -6.90
CA LEU A 616 -16.81 21.02 -8.21
C LEU A 616 -17.16 19.92 -9.22
N ALA A 617 -17.11 18.67 -8.80
CA ALA A 617 -17.47 17.52 -9.65
C ALA A 617 -18.97 17.43 -9.90
N ASP A 618 -19.79 17.75 -8.88
CA ASP A 618 -21.26 17.68 -8.94
C ASP A 618 -21.88 18.85 -9.71
N SER A 619 -21.16 19.95 -9.89
CA SER A 619 -21.68 21.12 -10.58
C SER A 619 -21.93 20.86 -12.08
N PRO A 620 -23.18 21.03 -12.58
CA PRO A 620 -23.46 20.88 -14.00
C PRO A 620 -22.84 21.99 -14.87
N HIS A 621 -22.34 23.04 -14.23
CA HIS A 621 -21.77 24.22 -14.89
C HIS A 621 -20.23 24.21 -14.91
N LEU A 622 -19.59 23.19 -14.31
CA LEU A 622 -18.14 23.07 -14.28
C LEU A 622 -17.65 21.84 -15.05
N ARG A 623 -16.44 21.94 -15.59
CA ARG A 623 -15.84 20.91 -16.46
C ARG A 623 -15.30 19.71 -15.71
N TYR A 624 -15.15 19.79 -14.38
CA TYR A 624 -14.67 18.67 -13.54
C TYR A 624 -15.52 17.40 -13.74
N LYS A 625 -16.84 17.55 -13.95
CA LYS A 625 -17.75 16.44 -14.26
C LYS A 625 -17.35 15.62 -15.48
N PHE A 626 -16.67 16.22 -16.45
CA PHE A 626 -16.27 15.53 -17.68
C PHE A 626 -15.10 14.57 -17.45
N LEU A 627 -14.14 14.94 -16.57
CA LEU A 627 -13.08 14.06 -16.16
C LEU A 627 -13.63 12.90 -15.32
N LEU A 628 -14.52 13.19 -14.37
CA LEU A 628 -15.21 12.17 -13.56
C LEU A 628 -15.99 11.18 -14.45
N SER A 629 -16.73 11.69 -15.45
CA SER A 629 -17.48 10.83 -16.37
C SER A 629 -16.57 9.95 -17.22
N PHE A 630 -15.44 10.46 -17.66
CA PHE A 630 -14.45 9.67 -18.41
C PHE A 630 -13.80 8.58 -17.55
N ASP A 631 -13.44 8.92 -16.31
CA ASP A 631 -12.90 7.98 -15.36
C ASP A 631 -13.88 6.83 -15.11
N ALA A 632 -15.12 7.14 -14.78
CA ALA A 632 -16.18 6.15 -14.57
C ALA A 632 -16.41 5.26 -15.81
N ALA A 633 -16.30 5.82 -17.03
CA ALA A 633 -16.43 5.06 -18.27
C ALA A 633 -15.23 4.13 -18.51
N LEU A 634 -14.01 4.58 -18.19
CA LEU A 634 -12.80 3.76 -18.30
C LEU A 634 -12.82 2.59 -17.30
N GLU A 635 -13.23 2.84 -16.07
CA GLU A 635 -13.40 1.81 -15.03
C GLU A 635 -14.53 0.83 -15.41
N GLY A 636 -15.64 1.35 -16.00
CA GLY A 636 -16.74 0.54 -16.53
C GLY A 636 -16.32 -0.35 -17.69
N LEU A 637 -15.40 0.12 -18.54
CA LEU A 637 -14.84 -0.66 -19.64
C LEU A 637 -14.04 -1.86 -19.09
N GLU A 638 -13.29 -1.68 -17.98
CA GLU A 638 -12.61 -2.79 -17.32
C GLU A 638 -13.61 -3.75 -16.67
N GLU A 639 -14.64 -3.25 -16.00
CA GLU A 639 -15.69 -4.09 -15.41
C GLU A 639 -16.34 -5.01 -16.44
N GLU A 640 -16.64 -4.48 -17.64
CA GLU A 640 -17.28 -5.22 -18.72
C GLU A 640 -16.32 -6.21 -19.40
N HIS A 641 -15.07 -5.79 -19.67
CA HIS A 641 -14.16 -6.54 -20.54
C HIS A 641 -13.00 -7.23 -19.81
N GLN A 642 -12.79 -6.93 -18.53
CA GLN A 642 -11.74 -7.52 -17.67
C GLN A 642 -10.37 -7.57 -18.35
N PHE A 643 -10.00 -6.48 -19.04
CA PHE A 643 -8.79 -6.45 -19.86
C PHE A 643 -7.51 -6.44 -19.01
N LEU A 644 -7.54 -5.92 -17.77
CA LEU A 644 -6.37 -5.90 -16.88
C LEU A 644 -5.91 -7.29 -16.48
N CYS A 645 -6.83 -8.26 -16.30
CA CYS A 645 -6.48 -9.63 -15.95
C CYS A 645 -6.09 -10.49 -17.15
N SER A 646 -6.22 -9.97 -18.38
CA SER A 646 -5.87 -10.71 -19.59
C SER A 646 -4.36 -10.92 -19.71
N PRO A 647 -3.89 -12.14 -20.00
CA PRO A 647 -2.47 -12.39 -20.29
C PRO A 647 -2.03 -11.80 -21.63
N HIS A 648 -3.00 -11.44 -22.52
CA HIS A 648 -2.68 -10.82 -23.80
C HIS A 648 -2.50 -9.31 -23.65
N GLN A 649 -1.28 -8.87 -23.80
CA GLN A 649 -0.89 -7.46 -23.89
C GLN A 649 0.16 -7.31 -24.96
N LEU A 650 -0.10 -6.46 -25.96
CA LEU A 650 0.84 -6.20 -27.02
C LEU A 650 0.77 -4.72 -27.44
N VAL A 651 1.89 -4.03 -27.42
CA VAL A 651 2.02 -2.74 -28.09
C VAL A 651 2.51 -3.01 -29.53
N SER A 652 1.62 -2.81 -30.49
CA SER A 652 1.93 -3.04 -31.90
C SER A 652 2.56 -1.84 -32.58
N GLU A 653 2.41 -0.65 -32.02
CA GLU A 653 2.98 0.59 -32.55
C GLU A 653 3.34 1.59 -31.45
N ALA A 654 4.51 2.20 -31.57
CA ALA A 654 4.95 3.39 -30.84
C ALA A 654 5.62 4.32 -31.87
N ASN A 655 4.87 5.24 -32.47
CA ASN A 655 5.29 6.05 -33.61
C ASN A 655 5.72 7.45 -33.16
N GLU A 656 7.03 7.70 -33.22
CA GLU A 656 7.59 8.99 -32.81
C GLU A 656 7.19 10.16 -33.70
N ALA A 657 7.06 9.92 -35.01
CA ALA A 657 6.78 10.98 -35.98
C ALA A 657 5.30 11.41 -35.91
N LYS A 658 4.39 10.46 -35.67
CA LYS A 658 2.96 10.70 -35.60
C LYS A 658 2.45 10.83 -34.17
N LYS A 659 3.30 10.59 -33.18
CA LYS A 659 2.96 10.61 -31.75
C LYS A 659 1.79 9.68 -31.42
N THR A 660 1.77 8.48 -32.00
CA THR A 660 0.72 7.49 -31.77
C THR A 660 1.24 6.24 -31.08
N ILE A 661 0.39 5.65 -30.22
CA ILE A 661 0.58 4.34 -29.63
C ILE A 661 -0.64 3.49 -29.96
N VAL A 662 -0.41 2.25 -30.42
CA VAL A 662 -1.47 1.26 -30.61
C VAL A 662 -1.16 0.04 -29.77
N ALA A 663 -2.12 -0.36 -28.95
CA ALA A 663 -1.97 -1.48 -28.04
C ALA A 663 -3.21 -2.39 -28.04
N GLU A 664 -2.98 -3.69 -28.00
CA GLU A 664 -4.03 -4.68 -27.71
C GLU A 664 -3.92 -5.12 -26.26
N ARG A 665 -5.05 -5.13 -25.58
CA ARG A 665 -5.17 -5.69 -24.22
C ARG A 665 -6.45 -6.53 -24.14
N GLY A 666 -6.33 -7.84 -23.93
CA GLY A 666 -7.45 -8.74 -23.99
C GLY A 666 -8.15 -8.69 -25.33
N ALA A 667 -9.45 -8.40 -25.33
CA ALA A 667 -10.27 -8.27 -26.54
C ALA A 667 -10.32 -6.84 -27.09
N LEU A 668 -9.64 -5.89 -26.45
CA LEU A 668 -9.68 -4.46 -26.79
C LEU A 668 -8.45 -4.03 -27.57
N VAL A 669 -8.67 -3.06 -28.48
CA VAL A 669 -7.61 -2.36 -29.20
C VAL A 669 -7.68 -0.88 -28.83
N PHE A 670 -6.62 -0.39 -28.20
CA PHE A 670 -6.46 1.00 -27.80
C PHE A 670 -5.64 1.75 -28.82
N VAL A 671 -6.12 2.91 -29.27
CA VAL A 671 -5.44 3.80 -30.20
C VAL A 671 -5.26 5.15 -29.55
N PHE A 672 -4.03 5.51 -29.23
CA PHE A 672 -3.67 6.78 -28.60
C PHE A 672 -3.04 7.69 -29.65
N ASN A 673 -3.54 8.91 -29.75
CA ASN A 673 -2.91 9.97 -30.50
C ASN A 673 -2.47 11.09 -29.53
N PHE A 674 -1.18 11.18 -29.27
CA PHE A 674 -0.57 12.22 -28.44
C PHE A 674 -0.20 13.47 -29.22
N HIS A 675 -0.35 13.47 -30.57
CA HIS A 675 0.01 14.63 -31.36
C HIS A 675 -0.78 15.88 -30.95
N HIS A 676 -0.10 16.99 -30.86
CA HIS A 676 -0.68 18.22 -30.33
C HIS A 676 -1.74 18.85 -31.23
N SER A 677 -1.70 18.61 -32.55
CA SER A 677 -2.58 19.25 -33.55
C SER A 677 -3.05 18.36 -34.68
N GLU A 678 -2.31 17.27 -35.03
CA GLU A 678 -2.62 16.46 -36.20
C GLU A 678 -3.70 15.42 -35.93
N ALA A 679 -4.74 15.45 -36.73
CA ALA A 679 -5.73 14.36 -36.86
C ALA A 679 -5.31 13.46 -38.04
N TYR A 680 -5.48 12.15 -37.89
CA TYR A 680 -5.15 11.21 -38.94
C TYR A 680 -6.41 10.54 -39.46
N GLU A 681 -6.74 10.83 -40.75
CA GLU A 681 -7.82 10.17 -41.46
C GLU A 681 -7.33 8.86 -42.10
N GLY A 682 -8.14 7.79 -41.98
CA GLY A 682 -7.76 6.48 -42.52
C GLY A 682 -6.46 5.93 -41.93
N TYR A 683 -6.19 6.22 -40.66
CA TYR A 683 -5.00 5.74 -39.97
C TYR A 683 -5.01 4.22 -39.89
N LYS A 684 -4.04 3.57 -40.56
CA LYS A 684 -3.95 2.11 -40.61
C LYS A 684 -3.30 1.60 -39.34
N ILE A 685 -4.00 0.71 -38.60
CA ILE A 685 -3.51 0.05 -37.40
C ILE A 685 -3.55 -1.46 -37.56
N GLY A 686 -2.57 -2.16 -36.97
CA GLY A 686 -2.54 -3.62 -36.93
C GLY A 686 -3.48 -4.18 -35.86
N VAL A 687 -4.20 -5.26 -36.15
CA VAL A 687 -5.10 -5.95 -35.23
C VAL A 687 -4.94 -7.47 -35.32
N GLY A 688 -5.08 -8.15 -34.16
CA GLY A 688 -4.82 -9.58 -34.05
C GLY A 688 -5.86 -10.50 -34.62
N MET A 689 -7.13 -10.06 -34.68
CA MET A 689 -8.24 -10.91 -35.08
C MET A 689 -9.00 -10.27 -36.24
N PRO A 690 -9.34 -11.08 -37.29
CA PRO A 690 -10.19 -10.58 -38.37
C PRO A 690 -11.63 -10.38 -37.90
N GLY A 691 -12.34 -9.46 -38.56
CA GLY A 691 -13.77 -9.24 -38.35
C GLY A 691 -14.16 -7.79 -38.33
N LYS A 692 -15.36 -7.53 -37.79
CA LYS A 692 -15.92 -6.21 -37.56
C LYS A 692 -15.51 -5.72 -36.16
N TYR A 693 -15.19 -4.44 -36.05
CA TYR A 693 -14.91 -3.76 -34.77
C TYR A 693 -15.90 -2.60 -34.58
N ALA A 694 -16.22 -2.35 -33.31
CA ALA A 694 -17.05 -1.20 -32.89
C ALA A 694 -16.21 -0.34 -31.93
N LEU A 695 -16.40 0.96 -31.99
CA LEU A 695 -15.86 1.93 -31.05
C LEU A 695 -16.65 1.81 -29.72
N VAL A 696 -15.95 1.54 -28.61
CA VAL A 696 -16.54 1.35 -27.28
C VAL A 696 -16.16 2.45 -26.31
N LEU A 697 -15.10 3.20 -26.55
CA LEU A 697 -14.74 4.40 -25.79
C LEU A 697 -14.07 5.42 -26.72
N ASP A 698 -14.54 6.67 -26.62
CA ASP A 698 -14.01 7.84 -27.32
C ASP A 698 -13.78 8.98 -26.33
N SER A 699 -12.54 9.31 -26.03
CA SER A 699 -12.20 10.39 -25.10
C SER A 699 -12.56 11.79 -25.63
N ASP A 700 -12.85 11.91 -26.94
CA ASP A 700 -13.25 13.16 -27.58
C ASP A 700 -14.78 13.34 -27.62
N ALA A 701 -15.55 12.38 -27.12
CA ALA A 701 -17.01 12.50 -27.06
C ALA A 701 -17.43 13.68 -26.16
N GLY A 702 -18.52 14.33 -26.56
CA GLY A 702 -19.07 15.51 -25.86
C GLY A 702 -19.43 15.25 -24.39
N VAL A 703 -19.83 14.00 -24.05
CA VAL A 703 -20.11 13.58 -22.66
C VAL A 703 -18.86 13.62 -21.75
N PHE A 704 -17.67 13.61 -22.34
CA PHE A 704 -16.38 13.76 -21.67
C PHE A 704 -15.74 15.13 -21.91
N GLY A 705 -16.49 16.11 -22.36
CA GLY A 705 -16.03 17.47 -22.65
C GLY A 705 -15.10 17.57 -23.87
N GLY A 706 -15.14 16.59 -24.74
CA GLY A 706 -14.43 16.59 -26.02
C GLY A 706 -15.15 17.36 -27.09
N GLN A 707 -14.62 17.37 -28.31
CA GLN A 707 -15.14 18.12 -29.45
C GLN A 707 -16.12 17.32 -30.31
N GLY A 708 -16.28 16.01 -30.05
CA GLY A 708 -17.18 15.13 -30.78
C GLY A 708 -16.81 14.93 -32.25
N ARG A 709 -15.52 14.85 -32.56
CA ARG A 709 -15.02 14.75 -33.94
C ARG A 709 -15.11 13.34 -34.52
N VAL A 710 -15.32 12.33 -33.70
CA VAL A 710 -15.40 10.93 -34.13
C VAL A 710 -16.85 10.55 -34.39
N TYR A 711 -17.09 9.88 -35.53
CA TYR A 711 -18.42 9.40 -35.89
C TYR A 711 -18.64 8.01 -35.26
N HIS A 712 -19.56 7.91 -34.31
CA HIS A 712 -19.78 6.71 -33.50
C HIS A 712 -20.54 5.59 -34.25
N ASP A 713 -21.31 5.92 -35.28
CA ASP A 713 -22.03 4.94 -36.09
C ASP A 713 -21.15 4.32 -37.21
N ALA A 714 -19.85 4.67 -37.22
CA ALA A 714 -18.91 4.08 -38.18
C ALA A 714 -18.71 2.60 -37.91
N GLU A 715 -18.68 1.82 -38.97
CA GLU A 715 -18.33 0.40 -38.93
C GLU A 715 -16.87 0.20 -39.36
N TYR A 716 -16.11 -0.51 -38.57
CA TYR A 716 -14.70 -0.77 -38.82
C TYR A 716 -14.50 -2.23 -39.22
N PHE A 717 -13.99 -2.47 -40.40
CA PHE A 717 -13.72 -3.81 -40.91
C PHE A 717 -12.19 -4.03 -41.05
N THR A 718 -11.78 -5.26 -40.78
CA THR A 718 -10.36 -5.63 -40.96
C THR A 718 -10.09 -6.08 -42.38
N THR A 719 -8.89 -5.80 -42.83
CA THR A 719 -8.30 -6.34 -44.06
C THR A 719 -7.20 -7.31 -43.68
N PRO A 720 -7.16 -8.55 -44.22
CA PRO A 720 -6.02 -9.44 -44.06
C PRO A 720 -4.77 -8.81 -44.65
N GLU A 721 -3.64 -9.02 -43.99
CA GLU A 721 -2.32 -8.52 -44.46
C GLU A 721 -1.50 -9.65 -45.03
N ASP A 722 -1.08 -9.50 -46.30
CA ASP A 722 -0.26 -10.45 -46.99
C ASP A 722 1.22 -10.29 -46.61
N GLY A 723 1.93 -11.40 -46.34
CA GLY A 723 3.36 -11.45 -46.04
C GLY A 723 3.72 -11.91 -44.64
N GLU A 724 4.97 -12.34 -44.46
CA GLU A 724 5.52 -12.70 -43.14
C GLU A 724 5.52 -11.47 -42.22
N GLY A 725 4.77 -11.52 -41.13
CA GLY A 725 4.69 -10.47 -40.13
C GLY A 725 3.49 -9.51 -40.26
N GLY A 726 2.73 -9.51 -41.35
CA GLY A 726 1.56 -8.67 -41.53
C GLY A 726 1.84 -7.16 -41.38
N PHE A 727 0.87 -6.39 -40.84
CA PHE A 727 1.02 -4.96 -40.57
C PHE A 727 1.35 -4.73 -39.09
N ASN A 728 2.47 -4.14 -38.76
CA ASN A 728 2.97 -3.94 -37.39
C ASN A 728 2.95 -5.23 -36.55
N GLY A 729 3.36 -6.37 -37.15
CA GLY A 729 3.38 -7.67 -36.51
C GLY A 729 1.99 -8.28 -36.29
N ARG A 730 0.93 -7.79 -36.98
CA ARG A 730 -0.44 -8.29 -36.85
C ARG A 730 -0.99 -8.83 -38.17
N PRO A 731 -1.75 -9.94 -38.13
CA PRO A 731 -2.23 -10.61 -39.34
C PRO A 731 -3.31 -9.82 -40.10
N CYS A 732 -3.93 -8.84 -39.46
CA CYS A 732 -4.95 -7.99 -40.06
C CYS A 732 -4.66 -6.52 -39.75
N SER A 733 -5.26 -5.63 -40.53
CA SER A 733 -5.29 -4.21 -40.24
C SER A 733 -6.70 -3.63 -40.38
N MET A 734 -6.93 -2.48 -39.77
CA MET A 734 -8.13 -1.67 -40.01
C MET A 734 -7.75 -0.19 -40.10
N GLN A 735 -8.63 0.61 -40.69
CA GLN A 735 -8.43 2.06 -40.82
C GLN A 735 -9.35 2.78 -39.82
N VAL A 736 -8.79 3.74 -39.09
CA VAL A 736 -9.50 4.54 -38.11
C VAL A 736 -9.24 6.02 -38.34
N PHE A 737 -10.17 6.87 -37.86
CA PHE A 737 -9.92 8.30 -37.71
C PHE A 737 -9.50 8.54 -36.27
N THR A 738 -8.39 9.22 -36.05
CA THR A 738 -7.91 9.54 -34.68
C THR A 738 -7.56 11.03 -34.56
N PRO A 739 -8.39 11.80 -33.80
CA PRO A 739 -8.14 13.21 -33.52
C PRO A 739 -6.91 13.41 -32.61
N PRO A 740 -6.31 14.62 -32.56
CA PRO A 740 -5.17 14.89 -31.68
C PRO A 740 -5.59 14.85 -30.20
N ARG A 741 -4.65 14.40 -29.34
CA ARG A 741 -4.80 14.24 -27.87
C ARG A 741 -6.03 13.43 -27.49
N THR A 742 -6.18 12.27 -28.12
CA THR A 742 -7.33 11.36 -27.87
C THR A 742 -6.90 9.93 -27.65
N VAL A 743 -7.78 9.18 -26.98
CA VAL A 743 -7.78 7.73 -26.97
C VAL A 743 -9.10 7.22 -27.51
N LEU A 744 -9.02 6.26 -28.41
CA LEU A 744 -10.14 5.50 -28.96
C LEU A 744 -9.94 4.03 -28.59
N VAL A 745 -11.00 3.37 -28.16
CA VAL A 745 -10.96 1.94 -27.83
C VAL A 745 -11.97 1.19 -28.68
N PHE A 746 -11.48 0.15 -29.32
CA PHE A 746 -12.28 -0.68 -30.21
C PHE A 746 -12.39 -2.10 -29.66
N ARG A 747 -13.57 -2.67 -29.83
CA ARG A 747 -13.87 -4.06 -29.52
C ARG A 747 -14.31 -4.79 -30.78
N ARG A 748 -13.84 -6.03 -30.94
CA ARG A 748 -14.38 -6.91 -31.97
C ARG A 748 -15.85 -7.23 -31.68
N VAL A 749 -16.68 -7.11 -32.71
CA VAL A 749 -18.10 -7.50 -32.64
C VAL A 749 -18.19 -8.93 -33.14
N ASP A 750 -18.62 -9.84 -32.28
CA ASP A 750 -18.93 -11.20 -32.70
C ASP A 750 -20.21 -11.18 -33.55
N GLU A 751 -20.20 -11.94 -34.65
CA GLU A 751 -21.37 -12.08 -35.56
C GLU A 751 -22.54 -12.81 -34.89
#